data_dcd1f0b26754efd28bc3726af83ef5ca
#
_entry.id   dcd1f0b26754efd28bc3726af83ef5ca
#
_cell.length_a   1.000
_cell.length_b   1.000
_cell.length_c   1.000
_cell.angle_alpha   90.00
_cell.angle_beta   90.00
_cell.angle_gamma   90.00
#
_symmetry.space_group_name_H-M   'P 1'
#
loop_
_entity.id
_entity.type
_entity.pdbx_description
1 polymer ?
#
loop_
_entity_poly.entity_id
_entity_poly.type
_entity_poly.pdbx_seq_one_letter_code
_entity_poly.pdbx_strand_id
1 'polypeptide(L)'
;KELDYVVCRFSGNSYVVTKESFQKLKLQIHDAELIREVPNSEILAQEYEVPETGKKVRALETTFVDPDNGTGAVYSVPGHSIWDYVALDPEERENIPRIIEMPKNQNMNVEGLVKKLQIQSVNDREKLLEATQILYKEEFYNGFMNNECGQFAGMSVNEAREKIKETLLSEGKAIKFLETSRKAETRSGSKVVVAVLQDQWFIDYSPDWLKKKAHDLVNSMYYYPEYYRAAMNDAVDWLRERPCARRRGLGTRLPFDDRWIIESLSDSTIYPAVYTCIQELKNIYAELGKIPGDVTEYIFSSGDEKLLASYSEAVAENCNNARKHFTYWYGVDIRLTAYPHLSNHLSFYVMNHAALFKEPFLPKGLIISGLVVSNGAKISKSKGNVISLMTISNHYSADIYRLYVAIQADIQSTLDWNENDLRTIIKKYDSLRELFARIDLNKNVNPSYIDLWFLARFNRRMEDFRKNMGGFNIRAAYVSIFYEVLNDIRRLEARGGDMNTSMKYIIREWLVALSAAIPHVCEELWHEHVEDSFVSSATLTSTARNALNELFSSMKGELEKIFPAELISSIEGNHEKITDLLLSSEEYISGIENDIREIIRATGISPKGIDVAVPDDSIIQASRHLINNERDSLMPEQKRMIPEFMKVRKNISFHEFDEYSLLSNNSEYLGKVFSATVKVKKTGPVMKGKNPWPGRPLIRLE
;
A
#
# COMPACT_ATOMS: atom_id res chain seq x y z
N LYS A 1 10.11 -13.11 -47.35
CA LYS A 1 8.66 -12.92 -47.14
C LYS A 1 8.26 -11.78 -48.04
N GLU A 2 7.38 -12.03 -48.98
CA GLU A 2 6.77 -10.95 -49.76
C GLU A 2 6.03 -10.00 -48.85
N LEU A 3 6.36 -8.70 -48.95
CA LEU A 3 5.69 -7.62 -48.29
C LEU A 3 4.93 -6.79 -49.31
N ASP A 4 3.76 -6.28 -48.92
CA ASP A 4 2.95 -5.41 -49.74
C ASP A 4 3.44 -3.96 -49.62
N TYR A 5 4.05 -3.43 -50.66
CA TYR A 5 4.49 -2.04 -50.73
C TYR A 5 3.53 -1.14 -51.51
N VAL A 6 3.52 0.11 -51.17
CA VAL A 6 2.70 1.14 -51.79
C VAL A 6 3.52 2.41 -52.02
N VAL A 7 3.22 3.14 -53.10
CA VAL A 7 3.64 4.53 -53.25
C VAL A 7 2.57 5.39 -52.61
N CYS A 8 2.92 6.24 -51.66
CA CYS A 8 2.08 7.27 -51.11
C CYS A 8 2.68 8.66 -51.35
N ARG A 9 1.85 9.69 -51.39
CA ARG A 9 2.21 11.10 -51.58
C ARG A 9 1.71 11.96 -50.42
N PHE A 10 2.60 12.81 -49.93
CA PHE A 10 2.24 13.90 -48.99
C PHE A 10 3.35 14.95 -49.02
N SER A 11 3.02 16.17 -48.60
CA SER A 11 3.95 17.32 -48.61
C SER A 11 4.75 17.50 -49.93
N GLY A 12 4.09 17.17 -51.07
CA GLY A 12 4.69 17.31 -52.41
C GLY A 12 5.66 16.19 -52.85
N ASN A 13 6.03 15.26 -51.95
CA ASN A 13 6.97 14.15 -52.22
C ASN A 13 6.22 12.81 -52.27
N SER A 14 6.81 11.85 -53.00
CA SER A 14 6.32 10.48 -53.05
C SER A 14 7.24 9.54 -52.25
N TYR A 15 6.66 8.62 -51.52
CA TYR A 15 7.36 7.69 -50.65
C TYR A 15 6.93 6.25 -50.93
N VAL A 16 7.85 5.31 -50.84
CA VAL A 16 7.57 3.88 -50.87
C VAL A 16 7.58 3.35 -49.44
N VAL A 17 6.47 2.80 -49.01
CA VAL A 17 6.27 2.25 -47.67
C VAL A 17 5.49 0.95 -47.74
N THR A 18 5.53 0.11 -46.70
CA THR A 18 4.60 -1.01 -46.60
C THR A 18 3.15 -0.52 -46.41
N LYS A 19 2.19 -1.35 -46.81
CA LYS A 19 0.77 -1.07 -46.69
C LYS A 19 0.37 -0.84 -45.22
N GLU A 20 0.94 -1.61 -44.30
CA GLU A 20 0.77 -1.45 -42.84
C GLU A 20 1.30 -0.10 -42.36
N SER A 21 2.49 0.27 -42.81
CA SER A 21 3.10 1.56 -42.45
C SER A 21 2.32 2.73 -43.02
N PHE A 22 1.78 2.62 -44.25
CA PHE A 22 0.92 3.64 -44.83
C PHE A 22 -0.35 3.86 -43.98
N GLN A 23 -0.98 2.81 -43.48
CA GLN A 23 -2.16 2.94 -42.62
C GLN A 23 -1.84 3.73 -41.34
N LYS A 24 -0.67 3.49 -40.72
CA LYS A 24 -0.21 4.26 -39.56
C LYS A 24 0.16 5.70 -39.92
N LEU A 25 0.86 5.88 -41.05
CA LEU A 25 1.28 7.19 -41.54
C LEU A 25 0.08 8.10 -41.78
N LYS A 26 -1.01 7.59 -42.36
CA LYS A 26 -2.27 8.33 -42.59
C LYS A 26 -2.93 8.81 -41.29
N LEU A 27 -2.67 8.14 -40.16
CA LEU A 27 -3.15 8.60 -38.85
C LEU A 27 -2.31 9.75 -38.27
N GLN A 28 -1.15 10.01 -38.83
CA GLN A 28 -0.24 11.07 -38.38
C GLN A 28 -0.15 12.21 -39.39
N ILE A 29 -0.24 11.89 -40.68
CA ILE A 29 -0.15 12.81 -41.81
C ILE A 29 -1.47 12.69 -42.57
N HIS A 30 -2.38 13.59 -42.30
CA HIS A 30 -3.78 13.50 -42.79
C HIS A 30 -3.93 13.71 -44.29
N ASP A 31 -3.01 14.41 -44.94
CA ASP A 31 -2.94 14.64 -46.37
C ASP A 31 -2.22 13.54 -47.16
N ALA A 32 -1.82 12.44 -46.48
CA ALA A 32 -1.19 11.31 -47.15
C ALA A 32 -2.19 10.57 -48.05
N GLU A 33 -1.86 10.46 -49.36
CA GLU A 33 -2.65 9.80 -50.38
C GLU A 33 -1.97 8.56 -50.88
N LEU A 34 -2.72 7.47 -51.07
CA LEU A 34 -2.28 6.26 -51.74
C LEU A 34 -2.28 6.52 -53.27
N ILE A 35 -1.13 6.31 -53.89
CA ILE A 35 -0.99 6.48 -55.37
C ILE A 35 -1.14 5.14 -56.07
N ARG A 36 -0.35 4.14 -55.68
CA ARG A 36 -0.37 2.79 -56.29
C ARG A 36 0.28 1.75 -55.42
N GLU A 37 -0.01 0.49 -55.68
CA GLU A 37 0.74 -0.64 -55.16
C GLU A 37 2.06 -0.83 -55.94
N VAL A 38 3.08 -1.38 -55.26
CA VAL A 38 4.41 -1.62 -55.84
C VAL A 38 4.75 -3.08 -55.65
N PRO A 39 4.95 -3.84 -56.73
CA PRO A 39 5.44 -5.21 -56.64
C PRO A 39 6.88 -5.24 -56.12
N ASN A 40 7.22 -6.25 -55.32
CA ASN A 40 8.59 -6.44 -54.81
C ASN A 40 9.65 -6.48 -55.92
N SER A 41 9.32 -7.07 -57.09
CA SER A 41 10.21 -7.11 -58.27
C SER A 41 10.59 -5.72 -58.76
N GLU A 42 9.71 -4.72 -58.68
CA GLU A 42 10.03 -3.35 -59.05
C GLU A 42 11.02 -2.72 -58.06
N ILE A 43 10.88 -2.99 -56.76
CA ILE A 43 11.78 -2.48 -55.73
C ILE A 43 13.15 -3.10 -55.86
N LEU A 44 13.22 -4.41 -56.10
CA LEU A 44 14.47 -5.13 -56.22
C LEU A 44 15.25 -4.81 -57.52
N ALA A 45 14.55 -4.36 -58.56
CA ALA A 45 15.16 -4.03 -59.87
C ALA A 45 15.78 -2.62 -59.92
N GLN A 46 15.58 -1.78 -58.90
CA GLN A 46 16.06 -0.39 -58.91
C GLN A 46 17.29 -0.19 -58.04
N GLU A 47 18.11 0.81 -58.43
CA GLU A 47 19.16 1.37 -57.59
C GLU A 47 18.62 2.58 -56.82
N TYR A 48 19.08 2.73 -55.58
CA TYR A 48 18.71 3.79 -54.69
C TYR A 48 19.88 4.66 -54.33
N GLU A 49 19.71 5.95 -54.29
CA GLU A 49 20.73 6.90 -53.88
C GLU A 49 20.64 7.14 -52.36
N VAL A 50 21.76 6.97 -51.68
CA VAL A 50 21.84 7.26 -50.22
C VAL A 50 21.90 8.77 -50.02
N PRO A 51 20.98 9.35 -49.25
CA PRO A 51 21.05 10.77 -48.84
C PRO A 51 22.44 11.07 -48.23
N GLU A 52 22.93 12.27 -48.36
CA GLU A 52 24.19 12.80 -47.82
C GLU A 52 25.48 12.29 -48.57
N THR A 53 25.50 11.04 -49.03
CA THR A 53 26.71 10.48 -49.69
C THR A 53 26.59 10.38 -51.22
N GLY A 54 25.36 10.41 -51.77
CA GLY A 54 25.10 10.16 -53.20
C GLY A 54 25.46 8.77 -53.67
N LYS A 55 25.78 7.87 -52.74
CA LYS A 55 26.20 6.48 -53.10
C LYS A 55 24.97 5.69 -53.55
N LYS A 56 25.13 4.96 -54.65
CA LYS A 56 24.08 4.07 -55.15
C LYS A 56 24.16 2.71 -54.45
N VAL A 57 23.01 2.22 -54.04
CA VAL A 57 22.82 0.93 -53.38
C VAL A 57 21.64 0.19 -53.98
N ARG A 58 21.64 -1.14 -53.89
CA ARG A 58 20.54 -2.01 -54.31
C ARG A 58 19.69 -2.46 -53.15
N ALA A 59 18.43 -2.79 -53.38
CA ALA A 59 17.60 -3.45 -52.40
C ALA A 59 17.93 -4.94 -52.33
N LEU A 60 17.89 -5.50 -51.11
CA LEU A 60 18.05 -6.91 -50.82
C LEU A 60 16.81 -7.46 -50.12
N GLU A 61 16.42 -8.67 -50.48
CA GLU A 61 15.32 -9.36 -49.79
C GLU A 61 15.82 -10.05 -48.54
N THR A 62 15.12 -9.83 -47.44
CA THR A 62 15.41 -10.47 -46.16
C THR A 62 14.15 -10.95 -45.43
N THR A 63 14.33 -11.85 -44.45
CA THR A 63 13.21 -12.43 -43.71
C THR A 63 12.94 -11.75 -42.34
N PHE A 64 13.82 -10.86 -41.90
CA PHE A 64 13.75 -10.26 -40.56
C PHE A 64 13.17 -8.84 -40.53
N VAL A 65 12.97 -8.19 -41.66
CA VAL A 65 12.34 -6.87 -41.71
C VAL A 65 10.88 -6.95 -41.21
N ASP A 66 10.57 -6.12 -40.24
CA ASP A 66 9.21 -6.00 -39.72
C ASP A 66 8.40 -5.02 -40.60
N PRO A 67 7.37 -5.50 -41.35
CA PRO A 67 6.56 -4.64 -42.23
C PRO A 67 5.84 -3.51 -41.47
N ASP A 68 5.80 -3.63 -40.18
CA ASP A 68 5.09 -2.74 -39.29
C ASP A 68 6.01 -1.75 -38.56
N ASN A 69 7.25 -1.65 -38.94
CA ASN A 69 8.25 -0.75 -38.38
C ASN A 69 8.78 0.25 -39.42
N GLY A 70 8.65 1.54 -39.09
CA GLY A 70 9.08 2.62 -39.96
C GLY A 70 8.40 2.59 -41.33
N THR A 71 9.19 2.57 -42.39
CA THR A 71 8.71 2.44 -43.79
C THR A 71 8.53 0.98 -44.22
N GLY A 72 8.96 0.01 -43.39
CA GLY A 72 9.09 -1.39 -43.80
C GLY A 72 10.25 -1.66 -44.76
N ALA A 73 11.05 -0.65 -45.09
CA ALA A 73 12.35 -0.77 -45.78
C ALA A 73 13.43 -0.23 -44.86
N VAL A 74 14.47 -1.02 -44.63
CA VAL A 74 15.53 -0.70 -43.69
C VAL A 74 16.81 -0.39 -44.45
N TYR A 75 17.45 0.74 -44.12
CA TYR A 75 18.77 1.04 -44.62
C TYR A 75 19.80 0.08 -43.98
N SER A 76 20.40 -0.77 -44.80
CA SER A 76 21.33 -1.80 -44.33
C SER A 76 22.69 -1.21 -43.99
N VAL A 77 23.20 -1.52 -42.81
CA VAL A 77 24.51 -1.04 -42.30
C VAL A 77 25.33 -2.21 -41.73
N PRO A 78 25.77 -3.15 -42.56
CA PRO A 78 26.38 -4.39 -42.09
C PRO A 78 27.69 -4.19 -41.32
N GLY A 79 28.33 -3.02 -41.41
CA GLY A 79 29.51 -2.67 -40.60
C GLY A 79 29.16 -2.42 -39.10
N HIS A 80 27.90 -2.13 -38.81
CA HIS A 80 27.37 -1.72 -37.46
C HIS A 80 26.08 -2.42 -37.05
N SER A 81 25.58 -3.36 -37.87
CA SER A 81 24.39 -4.17 -37.59
C SER A 81 24.67 -5.65 -37.72
N ILE A 82 24.52 -6.40 -36.65
CA ILE A 82 24.72 -7.85 -36.62
C ILE A 82 23.76 -8.57 -37.61
N TRP A 83 22.47 -8.11 -37.59
CA TRP A 83 21.44 -8.68 -38.46
C TRP A 83 21.75 -8.48 -39.94
N ASP A 84 22.15 -7.28 -40.31
CA ASP A 84 22.47 -6.94 -41.70
C ASP A 84 23.71 -7.69 -42.19
N TYR A 85 24.73 -7.80 -41.32
CA TYR A 85 25.94 -8.56 -41.63
C TYR A 85 25.68 -10.04 -41.88
N VAL A 86 24.87 -10.66 -41.02
CA VAL A 86 24.54 -12.09 -41.13
C VAL A 86 23.63 -12.37 -42.33
N ALA A 87 22.83 -11.38 -42.75
CA ALA A 87 21.96 -11.49 -43.93
C ALA A 87 22.69 -11.43 -45.27
N LEU A 88 23.91 -10.90 -45.30
CA LEU A 88 24.74 -10.88 -46.55
C LEU A 88 25.31 -12.25 -46.86
N ASP A 89 25.46 -12.55 -48.14
CA ASP A 89 26.19 -13.71 -48.58
C ASP A 89 27.67 -13.63 -48.15
N PRO A 90 28.35 -14.74 -47.87
CA PRO A 90 29.74 -14.74 -47.40
C PRO A 90 30.69 -13.92 -48.28
N GLU A 91 30.50 -13.94 -49.59
CA GLU A 91 31.29 -13.19 -50.55
C GLU A 91 31.07 -11.66 -50.46
N GLU A 92 29.91 -11.23 -50.01
CA GLU A 92 29.54 -9.81 -49.85
C GLU A 92 30.01 -9.21 -48.52
N ARG A 93 30.53 -10.03 -47.60
CA ARG A 93 31.06 -9.59 -46.31
C ARG A 93 32.47 -9.03 -46.37
N GLU A 94 33.11 -9.06 -47.54
CA GLU A 94 34.42 -8.45 -47.73
C GLU A 94 34.30 -6.93 -47.98
N ASN A 95 35.19 -6.15 -47.37
CA ASN A 95 35.29 -4.69 -47.54
C ASN A 95 34.04 -3.88 -47.11
N ILE A 96 33.34 -4.31 -46.05
CA ILE A 96 32.21 -3.57 -45.51
C ILE A 96 32.70 -2.26 -44.90
N PRO A 97 32.11 -1.10 -45.28
CA PRO A 97 32.45 0.20 -44.71
C PRO A 97 32.09 0.27 -43.19
N ARG A 98 33.02 0.80 -42.43
CA ARG A 98 32.84 1.07 -41.01
C ARG A 98 33.05 2.56 -40.75
N ILE A 99 32.05 3.21 -40.21
CA ILE A 99 32.06 4.65 -39.99
C ILE A 99 32.19 5.04 -38.50
N ILE A 100 32.10 4.06 -37.60
CA ILE A 100 32.27 4.26 -36.16
C ILE A 100 33.57 3.61 -35.71
N GLU A 101 34.43 4.39 -35.05
CA GLU A 101 35.69 3.94 -34.46
C GLU A 101 35.57 3.83 -32.94
N MET A 102 36.18 2.79 -32.37
CA MET A 102 36.20 2.48 -30.96
C MET A 102 37.58 2.69 -30.35
N PRO A 103 37.79 3.64 -29.44
CA PRO A 103 39.16 4.02 -28.98
C PRO A 103 39.92 2.93 -28.22
N LYS A 104 39.27 1.91 -27.69
CA LYS A 104 39.88 0.97 -26.73
C LYS A 104 39.69 -0.53 -26.99
N ASN A 105 38.98 -0.96 -28.02
CA ASN A 105 38.67 -2.38 -28.16
C ASN A 105 38.64 -2.83 -29.63
N GLN A 106 39.78 -3.18 -30.16
CA GLN A 106 39.96 -3.61 -31.59
C GLN A 106 39.13 -4.86 -31.95
N ASN A 107 38.67 -5.66 -31.00
CA ASN A 107 37.92 -6.90 -31.23
C ASN A 107 36.40 -6.77 -31.05
N MET A 108 35.89 -5.60 -30.71
CA MET A 108 34.47 -5.35 -30.51
C MET A 108 33.88 -4.80 -31.83
N ASN A 109 33.77 -5.65 -32.81
CA ASN A 109 33.14 -5.34 -34.09
C ASN A 109 32.13 -6.44 -34.45
N VAL A 110 31.35 -6.23 -35.49
CA VAL A 110 30.30 -7.15 -35.93
C VAL A 110 30.89 -8.56 -36.17
N GLU A 111 31.99 -8.70 -36.89
CA GLU A 111 32.58 -10.00 -37.15
C GLU A 111 33.07 -10.73 -35.89
N GLY A 112 33.71 -9.99 -34.99
CA GLY A 112 34.19 -10.52 -33.71
C GLY A 112 33.06 -11.05 -32.85
N LEU A 113 31.94 -10.32 -32.80
CA LEU A 113 30.77 -10.76 -32.04
C LEU A 113 30.07 -11.96 -32.70
N VAL A 114 29.92 -11.97 -34.01
CA VAL A 114 29.37 -13.11 -34.77
C VAL A 114 30.20 -14.39 -34.53
N LYS A 115 31.54 -14.28 -34.59
CA LYS A 115 32.45 -15.39 -34.28
C LYS A 115 32.36 -15.81 -32.80
N LYS A 116 32.40 -14.86 -31.87
CA LYS A 116 32.38 -15.12 -30.42
C LYS A 116 31.11 -15.83 -29.97
N LEU A 117 29.96 -15.43 -30.49
CA LEU A 117 28.65 -16.00 -30.13
C LEU A 117 28.24 -17.16 -31.06
N GLN A 118 29.10 -17.51 -32.03
CA GLN A 118 28.86 -18.60 -32.98
C GLN A 118 27.50 -18.46 -33.70
N ILE A 119 27.23 -17.25 -34.23
CA ILE A 119 26.02 -16.95 -34.98
C ILE A 119 26.23 -17.47 -36.43
N GLN A 120 25.29 -18.31 -36.89
CA GLN A 120 25.41 -18.94 -38.22
C GLN A 120 24.44 -18.35 -39.24
N SER A 121 23.25 -17.92 -38.78
CA SER A 121 22.21 -17.44 -39.69
C SER A 121 21.27 -16.45 -38.98
N VAL A 122 20.41 -15.81 -39.77
CA VAL A 122 19.32 -14.92 -39.25
C VAL A 122 18.29 -15.65 -38.40
N ASN A 123 18.35 -16.98 -38.30
CA ASN A 123 17.46 -17.77 -37.45
C ASN A 123 17.96 -17.87 -36.02
N ASP A 124 19.21 -17.54 -35.72
CA ASP A 124 19.82 -17.56 -34.38
C ASP A 124 19.38 -16.33 -33.55
N ARG A 125 18.05 -16.10 -33.42
CA ARG A 125 17.45 -14.87 -32.93
C ARG A 125 17.93 -14.42 -31.55
N GLU A 126 18.09 -15.32 -30.60
CA GLU A 126 18.55 -14.98 -29.25
C GLU A 126 19.97 -14.45 -29.25
N LYS A 127 20.86 -15.14 -29.97
CA LYS A 127 22.28 -14.73 -30.10
C LYS A 127 22.42 -13.42 -30.89
N LEU A 128 21.60 -13.23 -31.93
CA LEU A 128 21.54 -11.97 -32.68
C LEU A 128 21.12 -10.80 -31.83
N LEU A 129 20.11 -10.98 -30.98
CA LEU A 129 19.66 -9.95 -30.05
C LEU A 129 20.72 -9.62 -28.99
N GLU A 130 21.37 -10.63 -28.43
CA GLU A 130 22.47 -10.44 -27.47
C GLU A 130 23.64 -9.68 -28.12
N ALA A 131 24.09 -10.10 -29.28
CA ALA A 131 25.16 -9.44 -30.03
C ALA A 131 24.81 -7.98 -30.36
N THR A 132 23.57 -7.74 -30.78
CA THR A 132 23.08 -6.38 -31.11
C THR A 132 23.09 -5.49 -29.89
N GLN A 133 22.64 -5.98 -28.73
CA GLN A 133 22.64 -5.19 -27.48
C GLN A 133 24.06 -4.81 -27.06
N ILE A 134 24.99 -5.74 -27.16
CA ILE A 134 26.43 -5.52 -26.85
C ILE A 134 27.01 -4.46 -27.78
N LEU A 135 26.88 -4.66 -29.08
CA LEU A 135 27.46 -3.77 -30.10
C LEU A 135 26.89 -2.34 -30.00
N TYR A 136 25.58 -2.22 -30.00
CA TYR A 136 24.90 -0.91 -29.96
C TYR A 136 25.19 -0.12 -28.68
N LYS A 137 25.27 -0.80 -27.54
CA LYS A 137 25.63 -0.13 -26.29
C LYS A 137 27.04 0.43 -26.34
N GLU A 138 28.00 -0.36 -26.85
CA GLU A 138 29.40 0.07 -26.92
C GLU A 138 29.59 1.19 -27.95
N GLU A 139 29.07 1.03 -29.16
CA GLU A 139 29.19 2.05 -30.22
C GLU A 139 28.48 3.37 -29.83
N PHE A 140 27.33 3.30 -29.18
CA PHE A 140 26.58 4.49 -28.79
C PHE A 140 27.29 5.32 -27.72
N TYR A 141 27.87 4.67 -26.70
CA TYR A 141 28.50 5.37 -25.58
C TYR A 141 29.99 5.68 -25.79
N ASN A 142 30.68 4.85 -26.54
CA ASN A 142 32.13 4.92 -26.66
C ASN A 142 32.64 5.15 -28.11
N GLY A 143 31.74 5.12 -29.09
CA GLY A 143 32.08 5.26 -30.52
C GLY A 143 32.19 6.72 -30.97
N PHE A 144 33.08 6.95 -31.93
CA PHE A 144 33.28 8.22 -32.62
C PHE A 144 33.17 8.03 -34.10
N MET A 145 32.64 9.02 -34.81
CA MET A 145 32.57 9.02 -36.29
C MET A 145 33.97 9.15 -36.88
N ASN A 146 34.30 8.29 -37.84
CA ASN A 146 35.59 8.29 -38.48
C ASN A 146 35.76 9.45 -39.51
N ASN A 147 36.94 9.57 -40.11
CA ASN A 147 37.26 10.65 -41.06
C ASN A 147 36.44 10.61 -42.35
N GLU A 148 35.83 9.49 -42.71
CA GLU A 148 34.98 9.35 -43.89
C GLU A 148 33.61 10.03 -43.73
N CYS A 149 33.26 10.37 -42.51
CA CYS A 149 31.96 10.98 -42.17
C CYS A 149 31.88 12.52 -42.39
N GLY A 150 32.85 13.11 -43.08
CA GLY A 150 32.82 14.51 -43.46
C GLY A 150 32.63 15.45 -42.29
N GLN A 151 31.57 16.24 -42.33
CA GLN A 151 31.27 17.23 -41.27
C GLN A 151 30.95 16.59 -39.86
N PHE A 152 30.71 15.29 -39.82
CA PHE A 152 30.44 14.57 -38.56
C PHE A 152 31.70 13.87 -38.02
N ALA A 153 32.84 13.92 -38.72
CA ALA A 153 34.08 13.29 -38.29
C ALA A 153 34.53 13.75 -36.91
N GLY A 154 34.94 12.82 -36.07
CA GLY A 154 35.36 13.06 -34.68
C GLY A 154 34.26 13.32 -33.67
N MET A 155 33.01 13.43 -34.07
CA MET A 155 31.88 13.53 -33.15
C MET A 155 31.57 12.19 -32.48
N SER A 156 31.07 12.22 -31.24
CA SER A 156 30.51 11.02 -30.66
C SER A 156 29.29 10.54 -31.47
N VAL A 157 29.01 9.25 -31.45
CA VAL A 157 27.89 8.66 -32.19
C VAL A 157 26.56 9.33 -31.78
N ASN A 158 26.39 9.67 -30.48
CA ASN A 158 25.20 10.34 -30.01
C ASN A 158 25.04 11.76 -30.58
N GLU A 159 26.10 12.57 -30.59
CA GLU A 159 26.09 13.92 -31.16
C GLU A 159 25.86 13.89 -32.68
N ALA A 160 26.55 13.00 -33.40
CA ALA A 160 26.38 12.85 -34.82
C ALA A 160 24.95 12.44 -35.20
N ARG A 161 24.34 11.54 -34.42
CA ARG A 161 22.96 11.08 -34.61
C ARG A 161 21.95 12.22 -34.51
N GLU A 162 22.07 13.08 -33.53
CA GLU A 162 21.12 14.20 -33.36
C GLU A 162 21.35 15.23 -34.50
N LYS A 163 22.59 15.54 -34.84
CA LYS A 163 22.89 16.51 -35.93
C LYS A 163 22.40 16.03 -37.30
N ILE A 164 22.67 14.78 -37.68
CA ILE A 164 22.21 14.26 -38.97
C ILE A 164 20.69 14.21 -39.08
N LYS A 165 20.04 13.91 -37.98
CA LYS A 165 18.57 13.94 -37.86
C LYS A 165 18.02 15.35 -38.09
N GLU A 166 18.64 16.37 -37.49
CA GLU A 166 18.26 17.78 -37.70
C GLU A 166 18.51 18.21 -39.13
N THR A 167 19.66 17.84 -39.73
CA THR A 167 20.02 18.14 -41.12
C THR A 167 19.00 17.53 -42.10
N LEU A 168 18.74 16.23 -41.99
CA LEU A 168 17.81 15.53 -42.90
C LEU A 168 16.34 16.08 -42.78
N LEU A 169 15.92 16.46 -41.57
CA LEU A 169 14.60 17.09 -41.36
C LEU A 169 14.54 18.49 -41.97
N SER A 170 15.59 19.31 -41.78
CA SER A 170 15.66 20.68 -42.32
C SER A 170 15.75 20.74 -43.85
N GLU A 171 16.38 19.74 -44.47
CA GLU A 171 16.49 19.59 -45.92
C GLU A 171 15.30 18.91 -46.56
N GLY A 172 14.29 18.50 -45.79
CA GLY A 172 13.11 17.77 -46.28
C GLY A 172 13.38 16.36 -46.78
N LYS A 173 14.58 15.78 -46.50
CA LYS A 173 14.96 14.43 -46.84
C LYS A 173 14.43 13.36 -45.90
N ALA A 174 13.95 13.79 -44.72
CA ALA A 174 13.34 12.90 -43.73
C ALA A 174 12.06 13.53 -43.14
N ILE A 175 11.19 12.71 -42.61
CA ILE A 175 10.01 13.11 -41.91
C ILE A 175 10.00 12.53 -40.49
N LYS A 176 9.30 13.19 -39.59
CA LYS A 176 9.09 12.69 -38.24
C LYS A 176 7.91 11.72 -38.23
N PHE A 177 8.19 10.45 -37.90
CA PHE A 177 7.18 9.41 -37.77
C PHE A 177 7.23 8.83 -36.37
N LEU A 178 6.08 8.82 -35.68
CA LEU A 178 5.98 8.40 -34.28
C LEU A 178 5.47 6.97 -34.19
N GLU A 179 6.15 6.15 -33.42
CA GLU A 179 5.77 4.77 -33.14
C GLU A 179 5.83 4.49 -31.65
N THR A 180 5.12 3.45 -31.20
CA THR A 180 5.28 2.95 -29.84
C THR A 180 6.67 2.35 -29.65
N SER A 181 7.32 2.58 -28.52
CA SER A 181 8.69 2.08 -28.25
C SER A 181 8.80 0.55 -28.25
N ARG A 182 7.67 -0.15 -28.21
CA ARG A 182 7.50 -1.61 -28.32
C ARG A 182 6.10 -1.91 -28.83
N LYS A 183 5.90 -3.12 -29.38
CA LYS A 183 4.54 -3.55 -29.77
C LYS A 183 3.58 -3.41 -28.58
N ALA A 184 2.53 -2.65 -28.79
CA ALA A 184 1.53 -2.35 -27.77
C ALA A 184 0.16 -2.88 -28.22
N GLU A 185 -0.54 -3.53 -27.30
CA GLU A 185 -1.88 -4.09 -27.54
C GLU A 185 -2.84 -3.64 -26.43
N THR A 186 -4.10 -3.52 -26.80
CA THR A 186 -5.17 -3.31 -25.83
C THR A 186 -5.40 -4.56 -24.99
N ARG A 187 -6.20 -4.45 -23.94
CA ARG A 187 -6.61 -5.64 -23.15
C ARG A 187 -7.39 -6.68 -23.96
N SER A 188 -7.98 -6.28 -25.07
CA SER A 188 -8.71 -7.17 -26.01
C SER A 188 -7.83 -7.72 -27.13
N GLY A 189 -6.51 -7.49 -27.10
CA GLY A 189 -5.58 -7.96 -28.13
C GLY A 189 -5.51 -7.09 -29.39
N SER A 190 -6.22 -5.95 -29.45
CA SER A 190 -6.17 -5.04 -30.58
C SER A 190 -4.85 -4.25 -30.59
N LYS A 191 -4.22 -4.11 -31.74
CA LYS A 191 -2.99 -3.34 -31.93
C LYS A 191 -3.18 -1.86 -31.56
N VAL A 192 -2.24 -1.30 -30.81
CA VAL A 192 -2.18 0.13 -30.48
C VAL A 192 -1.17 0.82 -31.39
N VAL A 193 -1.60 1.90 -32.01
CA VAL A 193 -0.77 2.73 -32.92
C VAL A 193 -0.78 4.19 -32.49
N VAL A 194 0.24 4.94 -32.86
CA VAL A 194 0.30 6.39 -32.63
C VAL A 194 -0.50 7.12 -33.71
N ALA A 195 -1.37 8.03 -33.27
CA ALA A 195 -2.10 8.93 -34.16
C ALA A 195 -1.91 10.38 -33.71
N VAL A 196 -1.85 11.31 -34.64
CA VAL A 196 -1.88 12.75 -34.39
C VAL A 196 -3.34 13.20 -34.51
N LEU A 197 -3.91 13.63 -33.41
CA LEU A 197 -5.27 14.12 -33.38
C LEU A 197 -5.29 15.63 -33.62
N GLN A 198 -6.18 16.08 -34.53
CA GLN A 198 -6.52 17.48 -34.69
C GLN A 198 -7.68 17.83 -33.76
N ASP A 199 -7.80 19.11 -33.39
CA ASP A 199 -8.88 19.65 -32.57
C ASP A 199 -8.99 19.08 -31.15
N GLN A 200 -7.89 18.53 -30.57
CA GLN A 200 -7.91 17.99 -29.22
C GLN A 200 -7.99 19.11 -28.17
N TRP A 201 -8.90 18.94 -27.20
CA TRP A 201 -8.98 19.80 -26.03
C TRP A 201 -8.00 19.39 -24.95
N PHE A 202 -7.28 20.39 -24.40
CA PHE A 202 -6.32 20.21 -23.31
C PHE A 202 -6.67 21.12 -22.13
N ILE A 203 -6.44 20.60 -20.93
CA ILE A 203 -6.29 21.43 -19.74
C ILE A 203 -4.82 21.78 -19.61
N ASP A 204 -4.54 23.07 -19.50
CA ASP A 204 -3.19 23.57 -19.25
C ASP A 204 -2.95 23.68 -17.74
N TYR A 205 -2.09 22.82 -17.22
CA TYR A 205 -1.65 22.81 -15.81
C TYR A 205 -0.31 23.53 -15.61
N SER A 206 0.25 24.16 -16.63
CA SER A 206 1.56 24.81 -16.57
C SER A 206 1.60 26.22 -15.93
N PRO A 207 0.51 27.00 -15.81
CA PRO A 207 0.59 28.36 -15.28
C PRO A 207 1.19 28.43 -13.88
N ASP A 208 2.14 29.35 -13.67
CA ASP A 208 2.89 29.50 -12.41
C ASP A 208 1.98 29.74 -11.20
N TRP A 209 0.89 30.51 -11.37
CA TRP A 209 -0.05 30.77 -10.30
C TRP A 209 -0.74 29.49 -9.81
N LEU A 210 -1.04 28.57 -10.73
CA LEU A 210 -1.68 27.30 -10.42
C LEU A 210 -0.68 26.33 -9.77
N LYS A 211 0.54 26.26 -10.30
CA LYS A 211 1.65 25.49 -9.70
C LYS A 211 1.88 25.91 -8.27
N LYS A 212 1.99 27.22 -8.02
CA LYS A 212 2.19 27.75 -6.67
C LYS A 212 1.06 27.33 -5.72
N LYS A 213 -0.21 27.53 -6.11
CA LYS A 213 -1.35 27.11 -5.29
C LYS A 213 -1.37 25.60 -5.03
N ALA A 214 -1.01 24.79 -6.04
CA ALA A 214 -0.94 23.35 -5.89
C ALA A 214 0.16 22.92 -4.92
N HIS A 215 1.35 23.53 -4.96
CA HIS A 215 2.41 23.30 -3.99
C HIS A 215 2.01 23.73 -2.58
N ASP A 216 1.37 24.89 -2.43
CA ASP A 216 0.86 25.35 -1.14
C ASP A 216 -0.14 24.33 -0.56
N LEU A 217 -1.05 23.82 -1.39
CA LEU A 217 -2.00 22.77 -1.02
C LEU A 217 -1.29 21.47 -0.65
N VAL A 218 -0.37 20.94 -1.47
CA VAL A 218 0.40 19.73 -1.20
C VAL A 218 1.12 19.83 0.15
N ASN A 219 1.72 20.98 0.44
CA ASN A 219 2.47 21.17 1.66
C ASN A 219 1.60 21.34 2.92
N SER A 220 0.35 21.79 2.76
CA SER A 220 -0.62 21.90 3.87
C SER A 220 -1.33 20.58 4.18
N MET A 221 -1.46 19.67 3.20
CA MET A 221 -2.15 18.39 3.35
C MET A 221 -1.38 17.41 4.25
N TYR A 222 -2.12 16.53 4.92
CA TYR A 222 -1.56 15.35 5.58
C TYR A 222 -1.24 14.25 4.56
N TYR A 223 -0.13 13.53 4.75
CA TYR A 223 0.24 12.35 3.95
C TYR A 223 0.54 11.15 4.84
N TYR A 224 0.05 10.00 4.43
CA TYR A 224 0.49 8.73 5.01
C TYR A 224 0.76 7.71 3.89
N PRO A 225 2.00 7.19 3.79
CA PRO A 225 3.23 7.65 4.44
C PRO A 225 3.69 9.04 4.00
N GLU A 226 4.37 9.75 4.88
CA GLU A 226 4.78 11.15 4.67
C GLU A 226 5.70 11.36 3.44
N TYR A 227 6.52 10.37 3.09
CA TYR A 227 7.45 10.49 1.96
C TYR A 227 6.76 10.70 0.59
N TYR A 228 5.46 10.41 0.48
CA TYR A 228 4.70 10.69 -0.75
C TYR A 228 4.42 12.17 -0.99
N ARG A 229 4.63 13.05 -0.02
CA ARG A 229 4.55 14.51 -0.21
C ARG A 229 5.58 14.99 -1.25
N ALA A 230 6.82 14.52 -1.16
CA ALA A 230 7.86 14.85 -2.13
C ALA A 230 7.47 14.38 -3.54
N ALA A 231 7.04 13.12 -3.66
CA ALA A 231 6.62 12.57 -4.94
C ALA A 231 5.38 13.29 -5.54
N MET A 232 4.48 13.83 -4.71
CA MET A 232 3.37 14.64 -5.18
C MET A 232 3.84 16.01 -5.68
N ASN A 233 4.79 16.66 -5.00
CA ASN A 233 5.39 17.91 -5.48
C ASN A 233 6.06 17.69 -6.84
N ASP A 234 6.84 16.61 -7.01
CA ASP A 234 7.44 16.23 -8.31
C ASP A 234 6.37 16.01 -9.38
N ALA A 235 5.25 15.35 -9.04
CA ALA A 235 4.15 15.14 -9.97
C ALA A 235 3.47 16.46 -10.38
N VAL A 236 3.31 17.40 -9.45
CA VAL A 236 2.81 18.75 -9.73
C VAL A 236 3.75 19.47 -10.67
N ASP A 237 5.07 19.46 -10.45
CA ASP A 237 6.05 20.11 -11.33
C ASP A 237 6.06 19.52 -12.74
N TRP A 238 5.90 18.22 -12.85
CA TRP A 238 5.92 17.50 -14.13
C TRP A 238 4.66 17.74 -14.98
N LEU A 239 3.51 18.04 -14.36
CA LEU A 239 2.27 18.27 -15.10
C LEU A 239 2.37 19.50 -16.02
N ARG A 240 1.94 19.31 -17.27
CA ARG A 240 1.81 20.31 -18.32
C ARG A 240 0.43 20.21 -18.93
N GLU A 241 0.31 20.50 -20.23
CA GLU A 241 -0.94 20.32 -20.97
C GLU A 241 -1.35 18.86 -21.00
N ARG A 242 -2.59 18.55 -20.67
CA ARG A 242 -3.15 17.21 -20.68
C ARG A 242 -4.44 17.13 -21.50
N PRO A 243 -4.57 16.13 -22.39
CA PRO A 243 -5.82 15.91 -23.09
C PRO A 243 -6.97 15.69 -22.09
N CYS A 244 -8.04 16.47 -22.21
CA CYS A 244 -9.18 16.40 -21.31
C CYS A 244 -10.45 15.86 -21.95
N ALA A 245 -10.38 15.46 -23.24
CA ALA A 245 -11.52 14.99 -23.99
C ALA A 245 -11.17 13.80 -24.89
N ARG A 246 -12.17 13.02 -25.26
CA ARG A 246 -12.08 11.87 -26.17
C ARG A 246 -13.30 11.78 -27.06
N ARG A 247 -13.15 11.15 -28.23
CA ARG A 247 -14.26 11.04 -29.22
C ARG A 247 -15.09 9.77 -29.06
N ARG A 248 -14.68 8.81 -28.25
CA ARG A 248 -15.34 7.49 -28.09
C ARG A 248 -15.41 7.08 -26.62
N GLY A 249 -16.42 6.30 -26.30
CA GLY A 249 -16.62 5.71 -24.98
C GLY A 249 -17.83 6.29 -24.25
N LEU A 250 -18.03 5.85 -23.01
CA LEU A 250 -19.07 6.36 -22.11
C LEU A 250 -18.54 7.60 -21.38
N GLY A 251 -19.39 8.56 -21.10
CA GLY A 251 -19.06 9.76 -20.33
C GLY A 251 -19.95 10.96 -20.70
N THR A 252 -19.71 12.07 -20.04
CA THR A 252 -20.41 13.33 -20.24
C THR A 252 -19.81 14.07 -21.43
N ARG A 253 -20.64 14.65 -22.29
CA ARG A 253 -20.17 15.50 -23.39
C ARG A 253 -19.60 16.81 -22.85
N LEU A 254 -18.60 17.37 -23.56
CA LEU A 254 -18.12 18.71 -23.25
C LEU A 254 -19.25 19.74 -23.49
N PRO A 255 -19.52 20.65 -22.55
CA PRO A 255 -20.62 21.60 -22.64
C PRO A 255 -20.52 22.57 -23.84
N PHE A 256 -19.31 22.84 -24.31
CA PHE A 256 -18.99 23.81 -25.35
C PHE A 256 -18.57 23.17 -26.70
N ASP A 257 -18.39 21.83 -26.72
CA ASP A 257 -18.10 21.06 -27.92
C ASP A 257 -18.62 19.62 -27.78
N ASP A 258 -19.85 19.39 -28.17
CA ASP A 258 -20.57 18.12 -27.97
C ASP A 258 -20.04 16.94 -28.80
N ARG A 259 -19.14 17.21 -29.77
CA ARG A 259 -18.40 16.18 -30.49
C ARG A 259 -17.46 15.38 -29.59
N TRP A 260 -17.13 15.92 -28.40
CA TRP A 260 -16.19 15.38 -27.46
C TRP A 260 -16.86 14.93 -26.17
N ILE A 261 -16.30 13.89 -25.60
CA ILE A 261 -16.66 13.36 -24.28
C ILE A 261 -15.54 13.75 -23.31
N ILE A 262 -15.89 14.22 -22.12
CA ILE A 262 -14.93 14.53 -21.07
C ILE A 262 -14.10 13.29 -20.76
N GLU A 263 -12.78 13.45 -20.69
CA GLU A 263 -11.87 12.37 -20.25
C GLU A 263 -12.07 12.11 -18.76
N SER A 264 -12.18 10.84 -18.38
CA SER A 264 -12.60 10.45 -17.02
C SER A 264 -11.68 10.92 -15.89
N LEU A 265 -10.39 11.16 -16.15
CA LEU A 265 -9.50 11.73 -15.14
C LEU A 265 -9.74 13.23 -14.93
N SER A 266 -10.33 13.92 -15.90
CA SER A 266 -10.57 15.36 -15.82
C SER A 266 -11.75 15.69 -14.89
N ASP A 267 -12.84 14.92 -14.94
CA ASP A 267 -14.05 15.16 -14.15
C ASP A 267 -14.10 14.37 -12.83
N SER A 268 -13.55 13.17 -12.80
CA SER A 268 -13.62 12.27 -11.63
C SER A 268 -12.90 12.81 -10.39
N THR A 269 -12.10 13.85 -10.53
CA THR A 269 -11.38 14.47 -9.40
C THR A 269 -12.26 15.40 -8.56
N ILE A 270 -13.33 15.97 -9.15
CA ILE A 270 -14.20 16.97 -8.54
C ILE A 270 -15.68 16.56 -8.47
N TYR A 271 -16.08 15.47 -9.12
CA TYR A 271 -17.49 15.03 -9.15
C TYR A 271 -18.13 14.83 -7.76
N PRO A 272 -17.38 14.49 -6.67
CA PRO A 272 -18.00 14.36 -5.36
C PRO A 272 -18.71 15.64 -4.88
N ALA A 273 -18.30 16.82 -5.39
CA ALA A 273 -18.98 18.07 -5.08
C ALA A 273 -20.46 18.04 -5.50
N VAL A 274 -20.75 17.48 -6.68
CA VAL A 274 -22.11 17.36 -7.22
C VAL A 274 -22.99 16.44 -6.36
N TYR A 275 -22.41 15.35 -5.82
CA TYR A 275 -23.16 14.39 -4.99
C TYR A 275 -23.68 14.99 -3.69
N THR A 276 -23.02 16.02 -3.18
CA THR A 276 -23.44 16.68 -1.92
C THR A 276 -24.81 17.36 -2.04
N CYS A 277 -25.21 17.75 -3.27
CA CYS A 277 -26.41 18.54 -3.53
C CYS A 277 -27.15 18.11 -4.81
N ILE A 278 -27.05 16.84 -5.18
CA ILE A 278 -27.61 16.34 -6.45
C ILE A 278 -29.14 16.51 -6.54
N GLN A 279 -29.86 16.42 -5.43
CA GLN A 279 -31.31 16.56 -5.42
C GLN A 279 -31.72 17.97 -5.77
N GLU A 280 -31.09 18.96 -5.16
CA GLU A 280 -31.32 20.37 -5.43
C GLU A 280 -30.95 20.74 -6.88
N LEU A 281 -29.82 20.21 -7.37
CA LEU A 281 -29.42 20.42 -8.77
C LEU A 281 -30.45 19.83 -9.74
N LYS A 282 -31.05 18.68 -9.45
CA LYS A 282 -32.14 18.10 -10.24
C LYS A 282 -33.38 19.00 -10.25
N ASN A 283 -33.74 19.56 -9.11
CA ASN A 283 -34.86 20.48 -9.00
C ASN A 283 -34.60 21.76 -9.82
N ILE A 284 -33.42 22.34 -9.72
CA ILE A 284 -33.01 23.52 -10.50
C ILE A 284 -33.02 23.19 -12.00
N TYR A 285 -32.51 22.03 -12.39
CA TYR A 285 -32.53 21.60 -13.78
C TYR A 285 -33.94 21.39 -14.32
N ALA A 286 -34.83 20.83 -13.51
CA ALA A 286 -36.24 20.64 -13.90
C ALA A 286 -36.94 21.96 -14.19
N GLU A 287 -36.64 23.03 -13.44
CA GLU A 287 -37.22 24.35 -13.63
C GLU A 287 -36.58 25.15 -14.76
N LEU A 288 -35.25 25.10 -14.90
CA LEU A 288 -34.51 25.94 -15.83
C LEU A 288 -34.08 25.22 -17.12
N GLY A 289 -34.22 23.90 -17.21
CA GLY A 289 -33.73 23.07 -18.33
C GLY A 289 -32.22 22.98 -18.45
N LYS A 290 -31.48 23.65 -17.56
CA LYS A 290 -30.02 23.65 -17.47
C LYS A 290 -29.56 24.09 -16.08
N ILE A 291 -28.30 23.90 -15.75
CA ILE A 291 -27.67 24.51 -14.59
C ILE A 291 -26.80 25.68 -15.09
N PRO A 292 -27.19 26.94 -14.83
CA PRO A 292 -26.43 28.11 -15.27
C PRO A 292 -25.10 28.27 -14.53
N GLY A 293 -24.15 28.99 -15.15
CA GLY A 293 -22.82 29.21 -14.60
C GLY A 293 -22.79 30.00 -13.28
N ASP A 294 -23.69 31.01 -13.18
CA ASP A 294 -23.86 31.81 -11.95
C ASP A 294 -24.43 30.97 -10.77
N VAL A 295 -25.33 30.03 -11.07
CA VAL A 295 -25.81 29.05 -10.08
C VAL A 295 -24.66 28.15 -9.59
N THR A 296 -23.83 27.63 -10.49
CA THR A 296 -22.67 26.82 -10.10
C THR A 296 -21.63 27.63 -9.34
N GLU A 297 -21.40 28.89 -9.74
CA GLU A 297 -20.51 29.81 -9.02
C GLU A 297 -21.04 30.08 -7.61
N TYR A 298 -22.33 30.32 -7.45
CA TYR A 298 -22.96 30.49 -6.13
C TYR A 298 -22.77 29.24 -5.25
N ILE A 299 -23.14 28.06 -5.77
CA ILE A 299 -23.16 26.83 -4.97
C ILE A 299 -21.75 26.39 -4.59
N PHE A 300 -20.82 26.34 -5.54
CA PHE A 300 -19.54 25.68 -5.36
C PHE A 300 -18.36 26.61 -5.10
N SER A 301 -18.53 27.95 -5.25
CA SER A 301 -17.45 28.91 -5.10
C SER A 301 -17.82 30.09 -4.19
N SER A 302 -18.39 31.16 -4.74
CA SER A 302 -18.48 32.44 -4.06
C SER A 302 -19.50 32.51 -2.93
N GLY A 303 -20.66 31.87 -3.09
CA GLY A 303 -21.80 32.06 -2.19
C GLY A 303 -22.41 33.47 -2.26
N ASP A 304 -22.13 34.23 -3.33
CA ASP A 304 -22.66 35.61 -3.49
C ASP A 304 -24.14 35.57 -3.90
N GLU A 305 -25.02 35.92 -2.97
CA GLU A 305 -26.47 35.94 -3.17
C GLU A 305 -26.90 36.84 -4.32
N LYS A 306 -26.10 37.84 -4.75
CA LYS A 306 -26.42 38.67 -5.89
C LYS A 306 -26.53 37.88 -7.19
N LEU A 307 -25.85 36.75 -7.29
CA LEU A 307 -25.93 35.85 -8.46
C LEU A 307 -27.32 35.23 -8.60
N LEU A 308 -28.09 35.17 -7.54
CA LEU A 308 -29.44 34.59 -7.51
C LEU A 308 -30.56 35.62 -7.76
N ALA A 309 -30.28 36.91 -7.86
CA ALA A 309 -31.26 37.98 -7.90
C ALA A 309 -32.24 37.93 -9.12
N SER A 310 -31.85 37.22 -10.17
CA SER A 310 -32.67 37.08 -11.42
C SER A 310 -33.54 35.82 -11.44
N TYR A 311 -33.39 34.93 -10.45
CA TYR A 311 -34.10 33.64 -10.41
C TYR A 311 -35.37 33.69 -9.58
N SER A 312 -36.26 32.71 -9.77
CA SER A 312 -37.45 32.52 -8.94
C SER A 312 -37.07 32.21 -7.50
N GLU A 313 -37.99 32.46 -6.58
CA GLU A 313 -37.80 32.11 -5.15
C GLU A 313 -37.54 30.61 -4.98
N ALA A 314 -38.21 29.74 -5.74
CA ALA A 314 -38.02 28.30 -5.72
C ALA A 314 -36.61 27.87 -6.17
N VAL A 315 -36.09 28.50 -7.24
CA VAL A 315 -34.69 28.24 -7.66
C VAL A 315 -33.69 28.75 -6.64
N ALA A 316 -33.91 29.95 -6.11
CA ALA A 316 -33.05 30.54 -5.06
C ALA A 316 -33.01 29.68 -3.79
N GLU A 317 -34.17 29.15 -3.36
CA GLU A 317 -34.25 28.23 -2.21
C GLU A 317 -33.47 26.94 -2.45
N ASN A 318 -33.63 26.30 -3.64
CA ASN A 318 -32.86 25.12 -4.00
C ASN A 318 -31.34 25.42 -4.04
N CYS A 319 -30.91 26.58 -4.57
CA CYS A 319 -29.52 27.02 -4.57
C CYS A 319 -28.98 27.17 -3.13
N ASN A 320 -29.76 27.78 -2.23
CA ASN A 320 -29.39 27.96 -0.83
C ASN A 320 -29.25 26.61 -0.09
N ASN A 321 -30.15 25.67 -0.34
CA ASN A 321 -30.08 24.33 0.23
C ASN A 321 -28.89 23.55 -0.34
N ALA A 322 -28.68 23.62 -1.68
CA ALA A 322 -27.50 23.06 -2.31
C ALA A 322 -26.19 23.59 -1.72
N ARG A 323 -26.11 24.92 -1.53
CA ARG A 323 -24.93 25.55 -0.88
C ARG A 323 -24.71 25.07 0.54
N LYS A 324 -25.79 24.93 1.35
CA LYS A 324 -25.71 24.38 2.71
C LYS A 324 -25.17 22.96 2.71
N HIS A 325 -25.71 22.09 1.84
CA HIS A 325 -25.28 20.71 1.74
C HIS A 325 -23.83 20.61 1.26
N PHE A 326 -23.46 21.37 0.22
CA PHE A 326 -22.09 21.44 -0.24
C PHE A 326 -21.14 21.92 0.86
N THR A 327 -21.45 22.99 1.54
CA THR A 327 -20.62 23.55 2.63
C THR A 327 -20.44 22.58 3.79
N TYR A 328 -21.46 21.77 4.10
CA TYR A 328 -21.42 20.79 5.16
C TYR A 328 -20.60 19.54 4.80
N TRP A 329 -20.81 19.01 3.59
CA TRP A 329 -20.25 17.71 3.21
C TRP A 329 -18.92 17.78 2.47
N TYR A 330 -18.65 18.86 1.73
CA TYR A 330 -17.46 18.99 0.92
C TYR A 330 -16.28 19.54 1.72
N GLY A 331 -15.08 19.21 1.24
CA GLY A 331 -13.83 19.38 1.96
C GLY A 331 -13.38 18.03 2.45
N VAL A 332 -12.81 17.23 1.53
CA VAL A 332 -12.44 15.83 1.81
C VAL A 332 -11.36 15.76 2.88
N ASP A 333 -11.66 15.15 4.02
CA ASP A 333 -10.72 15.01 5.11
C ASP A 333 -9.57 14.06 4.74
N ILE A 334 -9.92 12.87 4.20
CA ILE A 334 -8.95 11.85 3.79
C ILE A 334 -9.40 11.18 2.50
N ARG A 335 -8.50 11.11 1.54
CA ARG A 335 -8.65 10.27 0.35
C ARG A 335 -7.62 9.16 0.37
N LEU A 336 -8.08 7.91 0.32
CA LEU A 336 -7.23 6.72 0.29
C LEU A 336 -7.27 6.09 -1.10
N THR A 337 -6.09 5.80 -1.67
CA THR A 337 -5.94 5.05 -2.91
C THR A 337 -4.54 4.45 -3.02
N ALA A 338 -4.32 3.55 -4.01
CA ALA A 338 -3.03 2.92 -4.21
C ALA A 338 -2.03 3.83 -4.94
N TYR A 339 -0.74 3.62 -4.69
CA TYR A 339 0.35 4.45 -5.19
C TYR A 339 0.39 4.69 -6.72
N PRO A 340 -0.09 3.80 -7.61
CA PRO A 340 -0.08 4.10 -9.05
C PRO A 340 -0.94 5.31 -9.45
N HIS A 341 -1.84 5.74 -8.58
CA HIS A 341 -2.67 6.92 -8.82
C HIS A 341 -2.00 8.25 -8.45
N LEU A 342 -0.81 8.21 -7.85
CA LEU A 342 -0.14 9.43 -7.40
C LEU A 342 0.16 10.39 -8.55
N SER A 343 0.83 9.89 -9.60
CA SER A 343 1.29 10.71 -10.73
C SER A 343 0.22 10.91 -11.83
N ASN A 344 -0.97 10.38 -11.66
CA ASN A 344 -2.08 10.60 -12.59
C ASN A 344 -3.30 11.18 -11.87
N HIS A 345 -4.22 10.37 -11.36
CA HIS A 345 -5.47 10.84 -10.77
C HIS A 345 -5.28 11.80 -9.59
N LEU A 346 -4.34 11.55 -8.66
CA LEU A 346 -4.15 12.39 -7.49
C LEU A 346 -3.47 13.72 -7.83
N SER A 347 -2.58 13.76 -8.82
CA SER A 347 -1.99 15.01 -9.29
C SER A 347 -3.06 15.91 -9.94
N PHE A 348 -3.96 15.35 -10.77
CA PHE A 348 -5.12 16.09 -11.28
C PHE A 348 -6.06 16.54 -10.15
N TYR A 349 -6.27 15.69 -9.15
CA TYR A 349 -7.09 16.02 -7.99
C TYR A 349 -6.57 17.25 -7.25
N VAL A 350 -5.28 17.31 -6.96
CA VAL A 350 -4.65 18.46 -6.32
C VAL A 350 -4.75 19.71 -7.20
N MET A 351 -4.39 19.60 -8.49
CA MET A 351 -4.41 20.72 -9.42
C MET A 351 -5.82 21.30 -9.61
N ASN A 352 -6.82 20.45 -9.81
CA ASN A 352 -8.19 20.90 -10.01
C ASN A 352 -8.78 21.53 -8.74
N HIS A 353 -8.48 21.00 -7.55
CA HIS A 353 -8.90 21.64 -6.30
C HIS A 353 -8.22 22.98 -6.08
N ALA A 354 -6.92 23.07 -6.33
CA ALA A 354 -6.19 24.35 -6.24
C ALA A 354 -6.69 25.41 -7.23
N ALA A 355 -7.21 24.98 -8.40
CA ALA A 355 -7.80 25.86 -9.40
C ALA A 355 -9.20 26.36 -9.02
N LEU A 356 -10.08 25.47 -8.54
CA LEU A 356 -11.52 25.70 -8.46
C LEU A 356 -12.00 26.09 -7.05
N PHE A 357 -11.33 25.61 -6.01
CA PHE A 357 -11.81 25.75 -4.64
C PHE A 357 -10.89 26.61 -3.77
N LYS A 358 -11.43 27.04 -2.65
CA LYS A 358 -10.72 27.77 -1.58
C LYS A 358 -11.02 27.06 -0.25
N GLU A 359 -10.28 27.43 0.81
CA GLU A 359 -10.65 26.98 2.15
C GLU A 359 -12.10 27.32 2.48
N PRO A 360 -12.87 26.45 3.16
CA PRO A 360 -12.45 25.17 3.76
C PRO A 360 -12.64 23.95 2.84
N PHE A 361 -12.85 24.13 1.53
CA PHE A 361 -13.23 23.07 0.59
C PHE A 361 -12.03 22.35 -0.05
N LEU A 362 -10.81 22.72 0.34
CA LEU A 362 -9.59 22.03 -0.11
C LEU A 362 -9.44 20.68 0.58
N PRO A 363 -8.86 19.66 -0.08
CA PRO A 363 -8.58 18.37 0.52
C PRO A 363 -7.54 18.46 1.63
N LYS A 364 -7.76 17.73 2.75
CA LYS A 364 -6.92 17.80 3.94
C LYS A 364 -5.85 16.71 4.01
N GLY A 365 -6.06 15.56 3.37
CA GLY A 365 -5.09 14.48 3.47
C GLY A 365 -5.20 13.38 2.43
N LEU A 366 -4.07 12.72 2.17
CA LEU A 366 -3.95 11.56 1.30
C LEU A 366 -3.34 10.38 2.05
N ILE A 367 -3.95 9.22 1.91
CA ILE A 367 -3.41 7.94 2.36
C ILE A 367 -3.10 7.12 1.12
N ILE A 368 -1.85 6.69 0.98
CA ILE A 368 -1.38 5.95 -0.18
C ILE A 368 -1.12 4.51 0.20
N SER A 369 -1.91 3.61 -0.36
CA SER A 369 -1.81 2.18 -0.08
C SER A 369 -0.88 1.45 -1.06
N GLY A 370 -0.40 0.27 -0.63
CA GLY A 370 0.20 -0.73 -1.50
C GLY A 370 -0.82 -1.36 -2.45
N LEU A 371 -0.38 -2.39 -3.15
CA LEU A 371 -1.20 -3.16 -4.09
C LEU A 371 -1.66 -4.49 -3.49
N VAL A 372 -2.69 -5.07 -4.09
CA VAL A 372 -3.06 -6.47 -3.87
C VAL A 372 -2.47 -7.31 -4.99
N VAL A 373 -1.78 -8.39 -4.62
CA VAL A 373 -1.27 -9.42 -5.53
C VAL A 373 -1.90 -10.78 -5.17
N SER A 374 -1.71 -11.77 -6.01
CA SER A 374 -2.19 -13.13 -5.73
C SER A 374 -1.06 -14.12 -5.97
N ASN A 375 -0.66 -14.85 -4.93
CA ASN A 375 0.45 -15.79 -4.95
C ASN A 375 1.74 -15.15 -5.50
N GLY A 376 2.10 -13.97 -5.01
CA GLY A 376 3.27 -13.20 -5.41
C GLY A 376 3.20 -12.55 -6.80
N ALA A 377 2.12 -12.74 -7.55
CA ALA A 377 1.96 -12.21 -8.90
C ALA A 377 0.93 -11.08 -8.96
N LYS A 378 1.22 -10.07 -9.79
CA LYS A 378 0.25 -9.00 -10.07
C LYS A 378 -1.04 -9.61 -10.65
N ILE A 379 -2.18 -9.22 -10.05
CA ILE A 379 -3.50 -9.63 -10.50
C ILE A 379 -3.76 -9.09 -11.92
N SER A 380 -4.09 -9.98 -12.85
CA SER A 380 -4.32 -9.64 -14.26
C SER A 380 -5.29 -10.62 -14.89
N LYS A 381 -6.29 -10.10 -15.65
CA LYS A 381 -7.22 -10.93 -16.40
C LYS A 381 -6.52 -11.86 -17.40
N SER A 382 -5.45 -11.39 -18.03
CA SER A 382 -4.67 -12.18 -19.01
C SER A 382 -3.91 -13.35 -18.38
N LYS A 383 -3.63 -13.29 -17.08
CA LYS A 383 -2.98 -14.38 -16.32
C LYS A 383 -3.96 -15.33 -15.65
N GLY A 384 -5.27 -15.03 -15.72
CA GLY A 384 -6.30 -15.85 -15.09
C GLY A 384 -6.30 -15.86 -13.56
N ASN A 385 -5.53 -14.99 -12.91
CA ASN A 385 -5.40 -14.91 -11.45
C ASN A 385 -6.27 -13.80 -10.83
N VAL A 386 -7.32 -13.39 -11.52
CA VAL A 386 -8.29 -12.40 -11.01
C VAL A 386 -9.18 -13.06 -9.97
N ILE A 387 -9.24 -12.47 -8.80
CA ILE A 387 -10.12 -12.87 -7.72
C ILE A 387 -11.34 -11.93 -7.74
N SER A 388 -12.49 -12.48 -8.09
CA SER A 388 -13.74 -11.73 -8.09
C SER A 388 -14.23 -11.50 -6.66
N LEU A 389 -14.61 -10.27 -6.29
CA LEU A 389 -15.22 -9.98 -4.99
C LEU A 389 -16.52 -10.75 -4.80
N MET A 390 -17.31 -10.96 -5.85
CA MET A 390 -18.53 -11.80 -5.80
C MET A 390 -18.19 -13.25 -5.46
N THR A 391 -17.15 -13.81 -6.04
CA THR A 391 -16.69 -15.17 -5.72
C THR A 391 -16.26 -15.28 -4.26
N ILE A 392 -15.48 -14.30 -3.76
CA ILE A 392 -15.05 -14.27 -2.36
C ILE A 392 -16.25 -14.17 -1.42
N SER A 393 -17.16 -13.23 -1.67
CA SER A 393 -18.33 -13.02 -0.78
C SER A 393 -19.25 -14.25 -0.74
N ASN A 394 -19.39 -14.97 -1.86
CA ASN A 394 -20.21 -16.18 -1.92
C ASN A 394 -19.56 -17.38 -1.23
N HIS A 395 -18.21 -17.49 -1.26
CA HIS A 395 -17.50 -18.62 -0.66
C HIS A 395 -17.16 -18.41 0.83
N TYR A 396 -16.86 -17.17 1.23
CA TYR A 396 -16.32 -16.89 2.56
C TYR A 396 -17.14 -15.88 3.37
N SER A 397 -17.81 -14.98 2.78
CA SER A 397 -18.51 -13.79 3.27
C SER A 397 -17.72 -12.47 3.11
N ALA A 398 -18.44 -11.36 3.08
CA ALA A 398 -17.84 -10.03 3.03
C ALA A 398 -17.04 -9.71 4.31
N ASP A 399 -17.52 -10.12 5.49
CA ASP A 399 -16.85 -9.92 6.77
C ASP A 399 -15.46 -10.57 6.81
N ILE A 400 -15.37 -11.84 6.38
CA ILE A 400 -14.10 -12.55 6.33
C ILE A 400 -13.11 -11.88 5.38
N TYR A 401 -13.57 -11.44 4.21
CA TYR A 401 -12.71 -10.70 3.27
C TYR A 401 -12.19 -9.39 3.87
N ARG A 402 -13.08 -8.58 4.46
CA ARG A 402 -12.72 -7.30 5.08
C ARG A 402 -11.74 -7.50 6.24
N LEU A 403 -12.00 -8.48 7.10
CA LEU A 403 -11.11 -8.83 8.20
C LEU A 403 -9.73 -9.28 7.70
N TYR A 404 -9.69 -10.13 6.66
CA TYR A 404 -8.45 -10.56 6.02
C TYR A 404 -7.62 -9.35 5.57
N VAL A 405 -8.23 -8.45 4.81
CA VAL A 405 -7.54 -7.24 4.32
C VAL A 405 -7.06 -6.36 5.46
N ALA A 406 -7.86 -6.21 6.53
CA ALA A 406 -7.51 -5.36 7.68
C ALA A 406 -6.32 -5.89 8.49
N ILE A 407 -6.13 -7.23 8.56
CA ILE A 407 -5.12 -7.83 9.45
C ILE A 407 -3.91 -8.44 8.75
N GLN A 408 -3.97 -8.66 7.43
CA GLN A 408 -2.90 -9.36 6.71
C GLN A 408 -1.70 -8.47 6.39
N ALA A 409 -1.91 -7.22 6.06
CA ALA A 409 -0.85 -6.29 5.69
C ALA A 409 -1.11 -4.88 6.19
N ASP A 410 -0.05 -4.13 6.41
CA ASP A 410 -0.16 -2.69 6.68
C ASP A 410 -0.57 -1.95 5.39
N ILE A 411 -1.21 -0.77 5.53
CA ILE A 411 -1.72 0.02 4.40
C ILE A 411 -0.68 0.20 3.29
N GLN A 412 0.56 0.52 3.66
CA GLN A 412 1.64 0.80 2.70
C GLN A 412 2.27 -0.46 2.08
N SER A 413 1.99 -1.63 2.63
CA SER A 413 2.56 -2.89 2.20
C SER A 413 1.74 -3.52 1.07
N THR A 414 2.40 -4.33 0.24
CA THR A 414 1.70 -5.18 -0.72
C THR A 414 1.00 -6.31 0.02
N LEU A 415 -0.31 -6.45 -0.18
CA LEU A 415 -1.09 -7.55 0.35
C LEU A 415 -1.06 -8.69 -0.66
N ASP A 416 -0.57 -9.86 -0.24
CA ASP A 416 -0.62 -11.07 -1.06
C ASP A 416 -1.81 -11.93 -0.63
N TRP A 417 -2.74 -12.14 -1.56
CA TRP A 417 -3.89 -13.01 -1.32
C TRP A 417 -3.45 -14.47 -1.27
N ASN A 418 -3.64 -15.12 -0.11
CA ASN A 418 -3.27 -16.49 0.15
C ASN A 418 -4.39 -17.23 0.90
N GLU A 419 -4.89 -18.32 0.33
CA GLU A 419 -5.99 -19.10 0.92
C GLU A 419 -5.62 -19.82 2.23
N ASN A 420 -4.34 -20.14 2.45
CA ASN A 420 -3.93 -20.79 3.70
C ASN A 420 -4.05 -19.82 4.88
N ASP A 421 -3.65 -18.55 4.68
CA ASP A 421 -3.79 -17.50 5.70
C ASP A 421 -5.26 -17.22 5.97
N LEU A 422 -6.09 -17.23 4.92
CA LEU A 422 -7.53 -17.07 5.03
C LEU A 422 -8.18 -18.14 5.93
N ARG A 423 -7.78 -19.41 5.81
CA ARG A 423 -8.28 -20.50 6.66
C ARG A 423 -8.00 -20.29 8.15
N THR A 424 -6.86 -19.65 8.47
CA THR A 424 -6.53 -19.31 9.85
C THR A 424 -7.46 -18.24 10.41
N ILE A 425 -7.79 -17.26 9.58
CA ILE A 425 -8.73 -16.20 9.94
C ILE A 425 -10.14 -16.74 10.12
N ILE A 426 -10.60 -17.63 9.22
CA ILE A 426 -11.91 -18.28 9.32
C ILE A 426 -12.04 -19.01 10.66
N LYS A 427 -11.05 -19.81 11.06
CA LYS A 427 -11.08 -20.51 12.35
C LYS A 427 -11.21 -19.55 13.55
N LYS A 428 -10.57 -18.40 13.49
CA LYS A 428 -10.66 -17.39 14.55
C LYS A 428 -12.01 -16.67 14.53
N TYR A 429 -12.53 -16.38 13.35
CA TYR A 429 -13.86 -15.81 13.18
C TYR A 429 -14.96 -16.75 13.69
N ASP A 430 -14.84 -18.06 13.39
CA ASP A 430 -15.76 -19.07 13.95
C ASP A 430 -15.65 -19.15 15.47
N SER A 431 -14.43 -19.08 16.03
CA SER A 431 -14.24 -19.01 17.49
C SER A 431 -14.92 -17.79 18.14
N LEU A 432 -14.98 -16.65 17.44
CA LEU A 432 -15.74 -15.49 17.90
C LEU A 432 -17.24 -15.78 17.94
N ARG A 433 -17.78 -16.36 16.87
CA ARG A 433 -19.21 -16.73 16.80
C ARG A 433 -19.59 -17.76 17.86
N GLU A 434 -18.77 -18.80 18.04
CA GLU A 434 -18.95 -19.82 19.07
C GLU A 434 -18.92 -19.22 20.49
N LEU A 435 -18.07 -18.23 20.73
CA LEU A 435 -18.02 -17.49 21.97
C LEU A 435 -19.36 -16.81 22.25
N PHE A 436 -19.87 -16.04 21.30
CA PHE A 436 -21.14 -15.31 21.48
C PHE A 436 -22.34 -16.24 21.60
N ALA A 437 -22.37 -17.36 20.89
CA ALA A 437 -23.45 -18.35 20.98
C ALA A 437 -23.63 -18.96 22.40
N ARG A 438 -22.62 -18.88 23.27
CA ARG A 438 -22.66 -19.42 24.66
C ARG A 438 -22.77 -18.33 25.74
N ILE A 439 -22.84 -17.05 25.34
CA ILE A 439 -22.94 -15.94 26.29
C ILE A 439 -24.38 -15.77 26.76
N ASP A 440 -24.56 -15.70 28.08
CA ASP A 440 -25.79 -15.33 28.75
C ASP A 440 -25.53 -14.12 29.66
N LEU A 441 -25.87 -12.93 29.17
CA LEU A 441 -25.69 -11.68 29.92
C LEU A 441 -26.64 -11.54 31.13
N ASN A 442 -27.66 -12.38 31.22
CA ASN A 442 -28.58 -12.40 32.36
C ASN A 442 -28.07 -13.23 33.54
N LYS A 443 -27.03 -14.04 33.32
CA LYS A 443 -26.41 -14.84 34.35
C LYS A 443 -25.79 -13.95 35.42
N ASN A 444 -26.24 -14.09 36.68
CA ASN A 444 -25.64 -13.40 37.81
C ASN A 444 -24.45 -14.19 38.34
N VAL A 445 -23.26 -13.67 38.11
CA VAL A 445 -22.00 -14.18 38.64
C VAL A 445 -21.24 -13.04 39.31
N ASN A 446 -20.69 -13.31 40.48
CA ASN A 446 -19.84 -12.33 41.15
C ASN A 446 -18.49 -12.19 40.44
N PRO A 447 -18.02 -10.97 40.14
CA PRO A 447 -16.72 -10.78 39.53
C PRO A 447 -15.61 -11.24 40.50
N SER A 448 -14.53 -11.73 39.92
CA SER A 448 -13.31 -12.19 40.60
C SER A 448 -12.10 -11.33 40.24
N TYR A 449 -10.97 -11.52 40.89
CA TYR A 449 -9.71 -10.87 40.52
C TYR A 449 -9.36 -11.02 39.05
N ILE A 450 -9.61 -12.19 38.48
CA ILE A 450 -9.24 -12.44 37.07
C ILE A 450 -10.18 -11.72 36.08
N ASP A 451 -11.40 -11.43 36.48
CA ASP A 451 -12.32 -10.57 35.71
C ASP A 451 -11.82 -9.13 35.66
N LEU A 452 -11.31 -8.61 36.79
CA LEU A 452 -10.67 -7.28 36.85
C LEU A 452 -9.41 -7.23 35.96
N TRP A 453 -8.57 -8.27 36.02
CA TRP A 453 -7.42 -8.38 35.11
C TRP A 453 -7.86 -8.35 33.63
N PHE A 454 -8.89 -9.10 33.29
CA PHE A 454 -9.39 -9.13 31.92
C PHE A 454 -9.91 -7.75 31.47
N LEU A 455 -10.65 -7.04 32.31
CA LEU A 455 -11.08 -5.67 32.02
C LEU A 455 -9.91 -4.71 31.85
N ALA A 456 -8.89 -4.81 32.71
CA ALA A 456 -7.66 -4.02 32.58
C ALA A 456 -6.96 -4.33 31.26
N ARG A 457 -6.89 -5.61 30.88
CA ARG A 457 -6.30 -6.07 29.62
C ARG A 457 -7.07 -5.58 28.42
N PHE A 458 -8.39 -5.72 28.44
CA PHE A 458 -9.27 -5.21 27.39
C PHE A 458 -9.12 -3.70 27.20
N ASN A 459 -9.10 -2.92 28.29
CA ASN A 459 -8.87 -1.47 28.21
C ASN A 459 -7.54 -1.14 27.53
N ARG A 460 -6.45 -1.84 27.86
CA ARG A 460 -5.15 -1.67 27.18
C ARG A 460 -5.24 -2.01 25.67
N ARG A 461 -5.97 -3.08 25.32
CA ARG A 461 -6.21 -3.43 23.90
C ARG A 461 -7.01 -2.34 23.17
N MET A 462 -7.98 -1.73 23.85
CA MET A 462 -8.77 -0.63 23.27
C MET A 462 -7.95 0.67 23.13
N GLU A 463 -7.06 0.96 24.06
CA GLU A 463 -6.12 2.07 23.95
C GLU A 463 -5.18 1.87 22.75
N ASP A 464 -4.59 0.67 22.62
CA ASP A 464 -3.77 0.30 21.48
C ASP A 464 -4.55 0.39 20.16
N PHE A 465 -5.80 -0.07 20.14
CA PHE A 465 -6.69 0.06 18.99
C PHE A 465 -6.88 1.52 18.59
N ARG A 466 -7.28 2.40 19.53
CA ARG A 466 -7.49 3.82 19.24
C ARG A 466 -6.21 4.51 18.74
N LYS A 467 -5.08 4.24 19.40
CA LYS A 467 -3.77 4.76 19.00
C LYS A 467 -3.39 4.32 17.57
N ASN A 468 -3.52 3.03 17.29
CA ASN A 468 -3.16 2.48 15.99
C ASN A 468 -4.12 2.93 14.87
N MET A 469 -5.42 3.01 15.13
CA MET A 469 -6.39 3.58 14.18
C MET A 469 -6.09 5.06 13.88
N GLY A 470 -5.79 5.86 14.90
CA GLY A 470 -5.40 7.25 14.72
C GLY A 470 -4.10 7.44 13.94
N GLY A 471 -3.19 6.46 13.99
CA GLY A 471 -1.94 6.43 13.22
C GLY A 471 -2.02 5.65 11.89
N PHE A 472 -3.22 5.23 11.47
CA PHE A 472 -3.46 4.42 10.26
C PHE A 472 -2.77 3.04 10.25
N ASN A 473 -2.38 2.53 11.43
CA ASN A 473 -1.84 1.18 11.59
C ASN A 473 -2.98 0.16 11.74
N ILE A 474 -3.80 0.01 10.71
CA ILE A 474 -5.04 -0.79 10.74
C ILE A 474 -4.78 -2.24 11.14
N ARG A 475 -3.71 -2.84 10.61
CA ARG A 475 -3.32 -4.20 10.97
C ARG A 475 -3.08 -4.35 12.47
N ALA A 476 -2.25 -3.49 13.06
CA ALA A 476 -1.97 -3.55 14.50
C ALA A 476 -3.23 -3.31 15.34
N ALA A 477 -4.11 -2.40 14.92
CA ALA A 477 -5.37 -2.14 15.57
C ALA A 477 -6.25 -3.39 15.63
N TYR A 478 -6.51 -4.05 14.50
CA TYR A 478 -7.39 -5.23 14.47
C TYR A 478 -6.73 -6.49 15.02
N VAL A 479 -5.43 -6.65 14.93
CA VAL A 479 -4.72 -7.71 15.67
C VAL A 479 -4.96 -7.56 17.18
N SER A 480 -4.87 -6.35 17.72
CA SER A 480 -5.09 -6.08 19.13
C SER A 480 -6.49 -6.48 19.59
N ILE A 481 -7.56 -6.01 18.90
CA ILE A 481 -8.94 -6.21 19.37
C ILE A 481 -9.58 -7.52 18.89
N PHE A 482 -9.06 -8.16 17.85
CA PHE A 482 -9.60 -9.42 17.36
C PHE A 482 -8.80 -10.62 17.87
N TYR A 483 -7.50 -10.71 17.54
CA TYR A 483 -6.71 -11.85 17.95
C TYR A 483 -6.36 -11.86 19.42
N GLU A 484 -5.88 -10.73 19.90
CA GLU A 484 -5.36 -10.68 21.26
C GLU A 484 -6.48 -10.71 22.31
N VAL A 485 -7.62 -10.07 22.08
CA VAL A 485 -8.78 -10.19 22.98
C VAL A 485 -9.27 -11.64 23.06
N LEU A 486 -9.33 -12.36 21.94
CA LEU A 486 -9.69 -13.80 21.96
C LEU A 486 -8.66 -14.67 22.71
N ASN A 487 -7.39 -14.29 22.70
CA ASN A 487 -6.37 -14.97 23.50
C ASN A 487 -6.51 -14.61 25.00
N ASP A 488 -6.80 -13.36 25.30
CA ASP A 488 -7.04 -12.88 26.68
C ASP A 488 -8.29 -13.54 27.28
N ILE A 489 -9.34 -13.79 26.48
CA ILE A 489 -10.53 -14.57 26.90
C ILE A 489 -10.16 -16.02 27.26
N ARG A 490 -9.33 -16.68 26.45
CA ARG A 490 -8.87 -18.02 26.79
C ARG A 490 -8.08 -18.06 28.09
N ARG A 491 -7.27 -17.03 28.35
CA ARG A 491 -6.56 -16.88 29.62
C ARG A 491 -7.55 -16.70 30.80
N LEU A 492 -8.54 -15.81 30.63
CA LEU A 492 -9.62 -15.62 31.63
C LEU A 492 -10.27 -16.97 32.00
N GLU A 493 -10.73 -17.73 31.01
CA GLU A 493 -11.38 -19.02 31.22
C GLU A 493 -10.46 -20.06 31.86
N ALA A 494 -9.20 -20.15 31.40
CA ALA A 494 -8.20 -21.04 31.98
C ALA A 494 -7.91 -20.70 33.44
N ARG A 495 -8.04 -19.44 33.83
CA ARG A 495 -7.89 -18.95 35.20
C ARG A 495 -9.15 -19.12 36.04
N GLY A 496 -10.25 -19.63 35.47
CA GLY A 496 -11.52 -19.87 36.14
C GLY A 496 -12.43 -18.65 36.20
N GLY A 497 -12.16 -17.61 35.43
CA GLY A 497 -13.07 -16.45 35.28
C GLY A 497 -14.34 -16.81 34.47
N ASP A 498 -15.39 -16.06 34.66
CA ASP A 498 -16.65 -16.25 33.94
C ASP A 498 -16.82 -15.19 32.84
N MET A 499 -16.81 -15.64 31.59
CA MET A 499 -16.95 -14.79 30.44
C MET A 499 -18.26 -14.00 30.41
N ASN A 500 -19.33 -14.56 30.96
CA ASN A 500 -20.64 -13.86 31.08
C ASN A 500 -20.53 -12.60 31.95
N THR A 501 -19.76 -12.66 33.05
CA THR A 501 -19.51 -11.51 33.93
C THR A 501 -18.74 -10.43 33.18
N SER A 502 -17.62 -10.79 32.55
CA SER A 502 -16.74 -9.82 31.89
C SER A 502 -17.40 -9.23 30.66
N MET A 503 -18.15 -10.01 29.87
CA MET A 503 -18.79 -9.57 28.64
C MET A 503 -19.81 -8.44 28.86
N LYS A 504 -20.52 -8.42 29.98
CA LYS A 504 -21.46 -7.32 30.31
C LYS A 504 -20.84 -5.93 30.22
N TYR A 505 -19.54 -5.82 30.49
CA TYR A 505 -18.84 -4.54 30.55
C TYR A 505 -18.13 -4.19 29.24
N ILE A 506 -17.85 -5.17 28.35
CA ILE A 506 -17.05 -4.95 27.16
C ILE A 506 -17.82 -5.05 25.85
N ILE A 507 -18.94 -5.78 25.80
CA ILE A 507 -19.63 -6.20 24.58
C ILE A 507 -19.93 -5.01 23.67
N ARG A 508 -20.52 -3.94 24.24
CA ARG A 508 -20.90 -2.74 23.49
C ARG A 508 -19.67 -2.08 22.80
N GLU A 509 -18.63 -1.86 23.58
CA GLU A 509 -17.41 -1.22 23.09
C GLU A 509 -16.66 -2.10 22.09
N TRP A 510 -16.61 -3.40 22.35
CA TRP A 510 -15.93 -4.36 21.50
C TRP A 510 -16.61 -4.54 20.13
N LEU A 511 -17.94 -4.66 20.09
CA LEU A 511 -18.70 -4.76 18.84
C LEU A 511 -18.60 -3.50 18.00
N VAL A 512 -18.66 -2.31 18.62
CA VAL A 512 -18.44 -1.05 17.88
C VAL A 512 -17.05 -0.99 17.28
N ALA A 513 -16.01 -1.39 18.01
CA ALA A 513 -14.65 -1.40 17.49
C ALA A 513 -14.45 -2.42 16.35
N LEU A 514 -15.08 -3.59 16.43
CA LEU A 514 -15.00 -4.64 15.41
C LEU A 514 -15.84 -4.33 14.16
N SER A 515 -16.94 -3.55 14.30
CA SER A 515 -17.94 -3.37 13.25
C SER A 515 -17.37 -2.79 11.94
N ALA A 516 -16.31 -1.99 12.01
CA ALA A 516 -15.69 -1.46 10.81
C ALA A 516 -14.97 -2.53 9.95
N ALA A 517 -14.53 -3.64 10.56
CA ALA A 517 -13.95 -4.77 9.83
C ALA A 517 -14.96 -5.88 9.52
N ILE A 518 -15.82 -6.23 10.45
CA ILE A 518 -16.81 -7.31 10.34
C ILE A 518 -18.24 -6.80 10.64
N PRO A 519 -18.78 -5.92 9.77
CA PRO A 519 -20.03 -5.21 10.05
C PRO A 519 -21.23 -6.13 10.21
N HIS A 520 -21.38 -7.17 9.37
CA HIS A 520 -22.60 -7.98 9.36
C HIS A 520 -22.76 -8.80 10.65
N VAL A 521 -21.70 -9.50 11.07
CA VAL A 521 -21.77 -10.26 12.32
C VAL A 521 -21.90 -9.32 13.54
N CYS A 522 -21.28 -8.15 13.51
CA CYS A 522 -21.43 -7.20 14.61
C CYS A 522 -22.85 -6.64 14.70
N GLU A 523 -23.54 -6.38 13.60
CA GLU A 523 -24.97 -5.99 13.61
C GLU A 523 -25.84 -7.10 14.20
N GLU A 524 -25.68 -8.35 13.77
CA GLU A 524 -26.46 -9.47 14.32
C GLU A 524 -26.24 -9.61 15.84
N LEU A 525 -24.97 -9.64 16.28
CA LEU A 525 -24.64 -9.75 17.70
C LEU A 525 -25.10 -8.53 18.53
N TRP A 526 -25.15 -7.35 17.93
CA TRP A 526 -25.65 -6.15 18.55
C TRP A 526 -27.16 -6.25 18.84
N HIS A 527 -27.95 -6.65 17.84
CA HIS A 527 -29.39 -6.88 18.02
C HIS A 527 -29.68 -8.00 19.01
N GLU A 528 -28.89 -9.07 19.00
CA GLU A 528 -29.11 -10.22 19.89
C GLU A 528 -28.76 -9.90 21.36
N HIS A 529 -27.70 -9.15 21.62
CA HIS A 529 -27.10 -9.05 22.95
C HIS A 529 -27.06 -7.63 23.53
N VAL A 530 -27.26 -6.57 22.76
CA VAL A 530 -27.06 -5.20 23.23
C VAL A 530 -28.38 -4.40 23.24
N GLU A 531 -28.91 -4.07 22.07
CA GLU A 531 -30.13 -3.27 21.93
C GLU A 531 -30.70 -3.34 20.50
N ASP A 532 -31.99 -3.04 20.34
CA ASP A 532 -32.66 -2.98 19.03
C ASP A 532 -32.35 -1.66 18.32
N SER A 533 -31.10 -1.51 17.93
CA SER A 533 -30.57 -0.39 17.15
C SER A 533 -29.44 -0.88 16.23
N PHE A 534 -28.78 0.01 15.51
CA PHE A 534 -27.67 -0.37 14.62
C PHE A 534 -26.30 -0.08 15.28
N VAL A 535 -25.40 -1.08 15.28
CA VAL A 535 -24.02 -0.88 15.74
C VAL A 535 -23.32 0.20 14.92
N SER A 536 -23.64 0.33 13.63
CA SER A 536 -23.13 1.35 12.72
C SER A 536 -23.50 2.79 13.12
N SER A 537 -24.54 2.97 13.94
CA SER A 537 -24.95 4.27 14.49
C SER A 537 -24.35 4.55 15.88
N ALA A 538 -23.75 3.55 16.51
CA ALA A 538 -23.19 3.66 17.84
C ALA A 538 -21.81 4.33 17.85
N THR A 539 -21.54 5.09 18.91
CA THR A 539 -20.22 5.68 19.14
C THR A 539 -19.34 4.79 20.01
N LEU A 540 -18.05 4.81 19.76
CA LEU A 540 -17.06 4.11 20.57
C LEU A 540 -16.93 4.80 21.92
N THR A 541 -17.31 4.10 22.99
CA THR A 541 -17.30 4.58 24.37
C THR A 541 -16.05 4.09 25.13
N SER A 542 -15.98 4.40 26.42
CA SER A 542 -14.99 3.87 27.36
C SER A 542 -15.69 3.16 28.55
N THR A 543 -16.71 2.39 28.24
CA THR A 543 -17.54 1.71 29.23
C THR A 543 -16.75 0.74 30.10
N ALA A 544 -15.88 -0.06 29.48
CA ALA A 544 -15.03 -1.00 30.18
C ALA A 544 -14.04 -0.32 31.15
N ARG A 545 -13.60 0.89 30.85
CA ARG A 545 -12.72 1.68 31.73
C ARG A 545 -13.45 2.11 32.99
N ASN A 546 -14.66 2.59 32.85
CA ASN A 546 -15.48 3.01 34.00
C ASN A 546 -15.82 1.80 34.90
N ALA A 547 -16.22 0.69 34.25
CA ALA A 547 -16.51 -0.56 34.95
C ALA A 547 -15.29 -1.11 35.74
N LEU A 548 -14.11 -1.02 35.23
CA LEU A 548 -12.90 -1.43 35.94
C LEU A 548 -12.72 -0.66 37.25
N ASN A 549 -12.88 0.67 37.24
CA ASN A 549 -12.74 1.49 38.42
C ASN A 549 -13.82 1.16 39.47
N GLU A 550 -15.07 1.04 39.04
CA GLU A 550 -16.22 0.73 39.94
C GLU A 550 -16.07 -0.66 40.57
N LEU A 551 -15.72 -1.66 39.77
CA LEU A 551 -15.53 -3.03 40.27
C LEU A 551 -14.29 -3.12 41.18
N PHE A 552 -13.21 -2.44 40.86
CA PHE A 552 -12.01 -2.42 41.71
C PHE A 552 -12.36 -1.88 43.12
N SER A 553 -13.11 -0.77 43.21
CA SER A 553 -13.54 -0.21 44.46
C SER A 553 -14.52 -1.14 45.20
N SER A 554 -15.47 -1.77 44.49
CA SER A 554 -16.44 -2.70 45.11
C SER A 554 -15.84 -3.98 45.64
N MET A 555 -14.71 -4.44 45.04
CA MET A 555 -14.01 -5.67 45.38
C MET A 555 -12.84 -5.46 46.35
N LYS A 556 -12.72 -4.27 46.96
CA LYS A 556 -11.60 -3.91 47.84
C LYS A 556 -11.26 -4.98 48.87
N GLY A 557 -12.22 -5.52 49.58
CA GLY A 557 -12.02 -6.55 50.61
C GLY A 557 -11.51 -7.88 50.08
N GLU A 558 -11.83 -8.24 48.80
CA GLU A 558 -11.26 -9.41 48.15
C GLU A 558 -9.81 -9.15 47.63
N LEU A 559 -9.58 -7.94 47.14
CA LEU A 559 -8.28 -7.53 46.67
C LEU A 559 -7.23 -7.40 47.78
N GLU A 560 -7.67 -7.00 48.99
CA GLU A 560 -6.81 -6.93 50.17
C GLU A 560 -6.30 -8.30 50.65
N LYS A 561 -6.91 -9.40 50.20
CA LYS A 561 -6.37 -10.76 50.41
C LYS A 561 -5.15 -11.05 49.54
N ILE A 562 -5.02 -10.32 48.42
CA ILE A 562 -3.98 -10.54 47.38
C ILE A 562 -2.94 -9.44 47.44
N PHE A 563 -3.36 -8.21 47.66
CA PHE A 563 -2.52 -7.01 47.65
C PHE A 563 -2.53 -6.28 48.99
N PRO A 564 -1.46 -5.55 49.34
CA PRO A 564 -1.47 -4.72 50.56
C PRO A 564 -2.56 -3.69 50.56
N ALA A 565 -3.31 -3.53 51.68
CA ALA A 565 -4.41 -2.61 51.82
C ALA A 565 -4.03 -1.13 51.55
N GLU A 566 -2.79 -0.75 51.93
CA GLU A 566 -2.24 0.57 51.69
C GLU A 566 -2.06 0.83 50.17
N LEU A 567 -1.63 -0.16 49.43
CA LEU A 567 -1.47 -0.09 47.95
C LEU A 567 -2.84 0.10 47.32
N ILE A 568 -3.82 -0.76 47.65
CA ILE A 568 -5.18 -0.67 47.09
C ILE A 568 -5.76 0.72 47.33
N SER A 569 -5.65 1.24 48.56
CA SER A 569 -6.18 2.58 48.91
C SER A 569 -5.45 3.71 48.19
N SER A 570 -4.16 3.57 47.89
CA SER A 570 -3.35 4.59 47.23
C SER A 570 -3.62 4.71 45.72
N ILE A 571 -4.12 3.65 45.06
CA ILE A 571 -4.42 3.62 43.63
C ILE A 571 -5.87 3.70 43.28
N GLU A 572 -6.76 3.63 44.27
CA GLU A 572 -8.21 3.72 44.10
C GLU A 572 -8.61 4.98 43.29
N GLY A 573 -9.40 4.80 42.25
CA GLY A 573 -9.78 5.87 41.31
C GLY A 573 -8.69 6.21 40.26
N ASN A 574 -7.47 5.64 40.35
CA ASN A 574 -6.43 5.85 39.36
C ASN A 574 -6.40 4.68 38.38
N HIS A 575 -7.06 4.85 37.24
CA HIS A 575 -7.19 3.81 36.21
C HIS A 575 -5.87 3.21 35.74
N GLU A 576 -4.86 4.04 35.49
CA GLU A 576 -3.55 3.55 34.96
C GLU A 576 -2.84 2.68 35.99
N LYS A 577 -2.79 3.14 37.25
CA LYS A 577 -2.15 2.36 38.31
C LYS A 577 -2.90 1.05 38.60
N ILE A 578 -4.24 1.08 38.58
CA ILE A 578 -5.05 -0.13 38.71
C ILE A 578 -4.73 -1.10 37.58
N THR A 579 -4.69 -0.61 36.32
CA THR A 579 -4.36 -1.40 35.14
C THR A 579 -2.96 -2.01 35.28
N ASP A 580 -1.96 -1.21 35.61
CA ASP A 580 -0.58 -1.66 35.73
C ASP A 580 -0.39 -2.70 36.83
N LEU A 581 -1.04 -2.53 37.99
CA LEU A 581 -1.02 -3.51 39.06
C LEU A 581 -1.59 -4.86 38.63
N LEU A 582 -2.78 -4.85 38.00
CA LEU A 582 -3.46 -6.06 37.57
C LEU A 582 -2.69 -6.78 36.43
N LEU A 583 -2.17 -6.03 35.48
CA LEU A 583 -1.38 -6.61 34.38
C LEU A 583 -0.06 -7.18 34.87
N SER A 584 0.71 -6.45 35.67
CA SER A 584 2.00 -6.90 36.19
C SER A 584 1.87 -8.11 37.12
N SER A 585 0.82 -8.17 37.93
CA SER A 585 0.59 -9.31 38.82
C SER A 585 0.25 -10.60 38.05
N GLU A 586 -0.58 -10.52 37.00
CA GLU A 586 -0.89 -11.69 36.17
C GLU A 586 0.27 -12.09 35.26
N GLU A 587 1.09 -11.13 34.81
CA GLU A 587 2.33 -11.40 34.08
C GLU A 587 3.32 -12.15 34.97
N TYR A 588 3.44 -11.79 36.24
CA TYR A 588 4.27 -12.52 37.19
C TYR A 588 3.80 -13.97 37.36
N ILE A 589 2.49 -14.20 37.55
CA ILE A 589 1.93 -15.56 37.64
C ILE A 589 2.24 -16.37 36.38
N SER A 590 2.04 -15.75 35.21
CA SER A 590 2.34 -16.39 33.91
C SER A 590 3.82 -16.71 33.75
N GLY A 591 4.71 -15.85 34.25
CA GLY A 591 6.17 -16.10 34.31
C GLY A 591 6.49 -17.34 35.11
N ILE A 592 5.93 -17.46 36.34
CA ILE A 592 6.12 -18.63 37.19
C ILE A 592 5.58 -19.91 36.53
N GLU A 593 4.41 -19.83 35.89
CA GLU A 593 3.84 -20.94 35.13
C GLU A 593 4.80 -21.42 34.01
N ASN A 594 5.39 -20.49 33.27
CA ASN A 594 6.35 -20.80 32.22
C ASN A 594 7.66 -21.41 32.80
N ASP A 595 8.19 -20.84 33.91
CA ASP A 595 9.38 -21.35 34.55
C ASP A 595 9.18 -22.81 35.03
N ILE A 596 8.01 -23.13 35.62
CA ILE A 596 7.66 -24.49 36.02
C ILE A 596 7.64 -25.42 34.78
N ARG A 597 6.99 -24.98 33.69
CA ARG A 597 6.94 -25.75 32.41
C ARG A 597 8.33 -26.03 31.85
N GLU A 598 9.22 -25.05 31.89
CA GLU A 598 10.60 -25.19 31.43
C GLU A 598 11.40 -26.19 32.31
N ILE A 599 11.24 -26.09 33.62
CA ILE A 599 11.89 -27.03 34.55
C ILE A 599 11.40 -28.47 34.32
N ILE A 600 10.10 -28.67 34.17
CA ILE A 600 9.49 -29.99 33.84
C ILE A 600 10.06 -30.51 32.52
N ARG A 601 10.13 -29.67 31.50
CA ARG A 601 10.68 -30.04 30.17
C ARG A 601 12.17 -30.41 30.27
N ALA A 602 12.93 -29.64 31.01
CA ALA A 602 14.38 -29.83 31.15
C ALA A 602 14.73 -31.06 31.99
N THR A 603 13.92 -31.39 33.00
CA THR A 603 14.18 -32.49 33.93
C THR A 603 13.48 -33.80 33.56
N GLY A 604 12.39 -33.73 32.75
CA GLY A 604 11.53 -34.85 32.46
C GLY A 604 10.69 -35.34 33.66
N ILE A 605 10.69 -34.60 34.78
CA ILE A 605 9.96 -34.96 35.99
C ILE A 605 8.49 -34.61 35.86
N SER A 606 7.60 -35.54 36.19
CA SER A 606 6.17 -35.26 36.40
C SER A 606 5.96 -35.01 37.89
N PRO A 607 5.86 -33.74 38.34
CA PRO A 607 5.85 -33.43 39.75
C PRO A 607 4.52 -33.83 40.41
N LYS A 608 4.62 -34.36 41.64
CA LYS A 608 3.48 -34.49 42.54
C LYS A 608 3.35 -33.31 43.49
N GLY A 609 4.49 -32.63 43.74
CA GLY A 609 4.58 -31.44 44.53
C GLY A 609 5.48 -30.37 43.85
N ILE A 610 5.15 -29.12 44.04
CA ILE A 610 5.93 -27.98 43.57
C ILE A 610 6.10 -27.00 44.72
N ASP A 611 7.33 -26.84 45.17
CA ASP A 611 7.73 -25.86 46.21
C ASP A 611 8.18 -24.58 45.52
N VAL A 612 7.54 -23.45 45.83
CA VAL A 612 7.92 -22.11 45.35
C VAL A 612 8.36 -21.27 46.53
N ALA A 613 9.66 -20.97 46.61
CA ALA A 613 10.22 -20.11 47.64
C ALA A 613 10.41 -18.69 47.15
N VAL A 614 9.73 -17.73 47.75
CA VAL A 614 9.85 -16.30 47.47
C VAL A 614 10.78 -15.64 48.51
N PRO A 615 11.40 -14.49 48.20
CA PRO A 615 12.25 -13.78 49.15
C PRO A 615 11.45 -13.25 50.34
N ASP A 616 12.05 -13.32 51.55
CA ASP A 616 11.52 -12.61 52.70
C ASP A 616 11.94 -11.13 52.68
N ASP A 617 11.44 -10.36 53.65
CA ASP A 617 11.72 -8.92 53.75
C ASP A 617 13.20 -8.62 53.93
N SER A 618 14.00 -9.55 54.53
CA SER A 618 15.45 -9.41 54.70
C SER A 618 16.18 -9.45 53.35
N ILE A 619 15.78 -10.37 52.46
CA ILE A 619 16.36 -10.47 51.11
C ILE A 619 15.90 -9.28 50.25
N ILE A 620 14.63 -8.86 50.34
CA ILE A 620 14.09 -7.71 49.60
C ILE A 620 14.87 -6.43 49.98
N GLN A 621 15.05 -6.15 51.27
CA GLN A 621 15.84 -5.01 51.75
C GLN A 621 17.31 -5.09 51.31
N ALA A 622 17.95 -6.24 51.46
CA ALA A 622 19.33 -6.45 51.00
C ALA A 622 19.46 -6.18 49.49
N SER A 623 18.47 -6.63 48.68
CA SER A 623 18.47 -6.40 47.24
C SER A 623 18.36 -4.92 46.90
N ARG A 624 17.51 -4.14 47.60
CA ARG A 624 17.40 -2.69 47.45
C ARG A 624 18.71 -1.97 47.78
N HIS A 625 19.33 -2.29 48.94
CA HIS A 625 20.64 -1.72 49.29
C HIS A 625 21.72 -2.04 48.25
N LEU A 626 21.75 -3.27 47.72
CA LEU A 626 22.72 -3.68 46.70
C LEU A 626 22.52 -3.00 45.36
N ILE A 627 21.29 -2.72 44.95
CA ILE A 627 20.98 -1.95 43.73
C ILE A 627 21.45 -0.51 43.88
N ASN A 628 21.22 0.09 45.05
CA ASN A 628 21.62 1.47 45.39
C ASN A 628 23.12 1.61 45.69
N ASN A 629 23.89 0.52 45.66
CA ASN A 629 25.30 0.45 46.03
C ASN A 629 25.58 0.75 47.54
N GLU A 630 24.59 0.59 48.42
CA GLU A 630 24.63 0.82 49.87
C GLU A 630 25.12 -0.42 50.61
N ARG A 631 26.33 -0.93 50.30
CA ARG A 631 26.87 -2.18 50.85
C ARG A 631 27.09 -2.16 52.35
N ASP A 632 27.32 -0.98 52.93
CA ASP A 632 27.59 -0.81 54.36
C ASP A 632 26.33 -0.99 55.21
N SER A 633 25.17 -0.80 54.63
CA SER A 633 23.86 -1.00 55.29
C SER A 633 23.45 -2.47 55.40
N LEU A 634 24.23 -3.40 54.83
CA LEU A 634 23.93 -4.83 54.84
C LEU A 634 24.38 -5.51 56.17
N MET A 635 23.51 -6.38 56.69
CA MET A 635 23.86 -7.26 57.80
C MET A 635 24.91 -8.29 57.39
N PRO A 636 25.71 -8.88 58.35
CA PRO A 636 26.74 -9.84 58.02
C PRO A 636 26.26 -11.03 57.16
N GLU A 637 25.06 -11.51 57.41
CA GLU A 637 24.42 -12.61 56.66
C GLU A 637 24.09 -12.20 55.22
N GLN A 638 23.62 -10.98 55.03
CA GLN A 638 23.28 -10.42 53.71
C GLN A 638 24.54 -10.13 52.87
N LYS A 639 25.66 -9.74 53.51
CA LYS A 639 26.95 -9.54 52.80
C LYS A 639 27.44 -10.79 52.06
N ARG A 640 27.10 -11.97 52.58
CA ARG A 640 27.46 -13.25 51.95
C ARG A 640 26.70 -13.51 50.64
N MET A 641 25.57 -12.84 50.42
CA MET A 641 24.76 -13.00 49.22
C MET A 641 25.27 -12.15 48.01
N ILE A 642 26.21 -11.21 48.26
CA ILE A 642 26.70 -10.28 47.21
C ILE A 642 27.20 -11.01 45.94
N PRO A 643 28.02 -12.09 46.01
CA PRO A 643 28.51 -12.77 44.82
C PRO A 643 27.37 -13.39 43.98
N GLU A 644 26.33 -13.90 44.62
CA GLU A 644 25.16 -14.46 43.95
C GLU A 644 24.28 -13.33 43.34
N PHE A 645 24.05 -12.27 44.15
CA PHE A 645 23.35 -11.09 43.68
C PHE A 645 23.95 -10.49 42.40
N MET A 646 25.27 -10.36 42.36
CA MET A 646 25.97 -9.79 41.19
C MET A 646 25.73 -10.59 39.91
N LYS A 647 25.51 -11.90 40.00
CA LYS A 647 25.19 -12.77 38.87
C LYS A 647 23.77 -12.56 38.36
N VAL A 648 22.84 -12.23 39.26
CA VAL A 648 21.39 -12.14 38.93
C VAL A 648 20.88 -10.70 38.88
N ARG A 649 21.71 -9.70 39.23
CA ARG A 649 21.34 -8.27 39.38
C ARG A 649 20.48 -7.72 38.21
N LYS A 650 20.80 -8.10 36.97
CA LYS A 650 20.10 -7.62 35.80
C LYS A 650 18.68 -8.18 35.66
N ASN A 651 18.37 -9.22 36.37
CA ASN A 651 17.11 -9.97 36.26
C ASN A 651 16.26 -9.86 37.54
N ILE A 652 16.63 -8.98 38.46
CA ILE A 652 15.86 -8.68 39.68
C ILE A 652 14.84 -7.63 39.33
N SER A 653 13.58 -7.87 39.67
CA SER A 653 12.48 -6.93 39.55
C SER A 653 11.74 -6.78 40.88
N PHE A 654 11.49 -5.54 41.29
CA PHE A 654 10.67 -5.25 42.45
C PHE A 654 9.24 -5.02 41.99
N HIS A 655 8.32 -5.68 42.66
CA HIS A 655 6.90 -5.51 42.44
C HIS A 655 6.28 -4.63 43.53
N GLU A 656 5.20 -3.96 43.24
CA GLU A 656 4.43 -3.20 44.23
C GLU A 656 3.57 -4.13 45.08
N PHE A 657 3.36 -5.37 44.67
CA PHE A 657 2.61 -6.41 45.38
C PHE A 657 3.54 -7.38 46.15
N ASP A 658 2.98 -8.01 47.18
CA ASP A 658 3.66 -9.08 47.92
C ASP A 658 3.61 -10.40 47.12
N GLU A 659 4.78 -10.88 46.63
CA GLU A 659 4.90 -12.09 45.82
C GLU A 659 4.34 -13.32 46.53
N TYR A 660 4.51 -13.40 47.84
CA TYR A 660 4.00 -14.51 48.69
C TYR A 660 2.46 -14.55 48.70
N SER A 661 1.82 -13.44 48.98
CA SER A 661 0.36 -13.34 49.00
C SER A 661 -0.23 -13.65 47.62
N LEU A 662 0.35 -13.07 46.58
CA LEU A 662 -0.10 -13.30 45.21
C LEU A 662 -0.02 -14.77 44.82
N LEU A 663 1.15 -15.43 45.00
CA LEU A 663 1.33 -16.83 44.64
C LEU A 663 0.56 -17.79 45.53
N SER A 664 0.44 -17.51 46.83
CA SER A 664 -0.35 -18.32 47.78
C SER A 664 -1.83 -18.35 47.37
N ASN A 665 -2.40 -17.21 47.03
CA ASN A 665 -3.80 -17.10 46.56
C ASN A 665 -4.01 -17.76 45.19
N ASN A 666 -2.92 -17.98 44.40
CA ASN A 666 -2.99 -18.65 43.11
C ASN A 666 -2.42 -20.08 43.10
N SER A 667 -2.09 -20.64 44.27
CA SER A 667 -1.49 -21.97 44.42
C SER A 667 -2.42 -23.08 43.92
N GLU A 668 -3.74 -22.97 44.13
CA GLU A 668 -4.74 -23.91 43.65
C GLU A 668 -4.83 -23.92 42.11
N TYR A 669 -4.78 -22.75 41.51
CA TYR A 669 -4.73 -22.64 40.04
C TYR A 669 -3.49 -23.32 39.46
N LEU A 670 -2.31 -22.97 39.97
CA LEU A 670 -1.06 -23.60 39.55
C LEU A 670 -1.06 -25.13 39.79
N GLY A 671 -1.68 -25.54 40.90
CA GLY A 671 -1.88 -26.96 41.21
C GLY A 671 -2.72 -27.69 40.16
N LYS A 672 -3.82 -27.07 39.70
CA LYS A 672 -4.67 -27.61 38.64
C LYS A 672 -3.92 -27.67 37.29
N VAL A 673 -3.17 -26.61 36.94
CA VAL A 673 -2.38 -26.55 35.69
C VAL A 673 -1.36 -27.69 35.58
N PHE A 674 -0.68 -28.01 36.71
CA PHE A 674 0.42 -29.00 36.74
C PHE A 674 0.01 -30.36 37.33
N SER A 675 -1.24 -30.51 37.75
CA SER A 675 -1.74 -31.73 38.42
C SER A 675 -0.87 -32.09 39.62
N ALA A 676 -0.43 -31.06 40.39
CA ALA A 676 0.50 -31.19 41.53
C ALA A 676 0.08 -30.31 42.72
N THR A 677 0.51 -30.62 43.91
CA THR A 677 0.31 -29.74 45.07
C THR A 677 1.35 -28.66 45.06
N VAL A 678 0.92 -27.36 45.00
CA VAL A 678 1.79 -26.20 45.01
C VAL A 678 1.86 -25.60 46.40
N LYS A 679 3.08 -25.49 46.94
CA LYS A 679 3.34 -24.85 48.25
C LYS A 679 4.21 -23.62 48.07
N VAL A 680 3.77 -22.49 48.60
CA VAL A 680 4.48 -21.22 48.56
C VAL A 680 5.03 -20.93 49.97
N LYS A 681 6.29 -20.50 50.05
CA LYS A 681 6.93 -20.14 51.35
C LYS A 681 7.84 -18.94 51.21
N LYS A 682 7.87 -18.04 52.23
CA LYS A 682 8.90 -17.02 52.35
C LYS A 682 10.19 -17.66 52.82
N THR A 683 11.31 -17.28 52.22
CA THR A 683 12.62 -17.83 52.55
C THR A 683 13.64 -16.72 52.73
N GLY A 684 14.29 -16.70 53.89
CA GLY A 684 15.37 -15.78 54.19
C GLY A 684 16.74 -16.24 53.64
N PRO A 685 17.81 -15.51 53.95
CA PRO A 685 19.16 -15.79 53.46
C PRO A 685 19.58 -17.23 53.74
N VAL A 686 19.93 -18.00 52.71
CA VAL A 686 20.36 -19.41 52.84
C VAL A 686 21.86 -19.49 52.89
N MET A 687 22.38 -20.18 53.93
CA MET A 687 23.84 -20.35 54.17
C MET A 687 24.55 -21.19 53.10
N LYS A 688 23.86 -22.20 52.57
CA LYS A 688 24.33 -23.07 51.47
C LYS A 688 23.18 -23.32 50.51
N GLY A 689 23.32 -22.91 49.24
CA GLY A 689 22.29 -23.07 48.21
C GLY A 689 22.07 -21.79 47.46
N LYS A 690 21.00 -21.77 46.65
CA LYS A 690 20.53 -20.56 45.92
C LYS A 690 19.51 -19.83 46.77
N ASN A 691 19.53 -18.49 46.70
CA ASN A 691 18.54 -17.63 47.32
C ASN A 691 17.42 -17.28 46.36
N PRO A 692 16.16 -17.14 46.81
CA PRO A 692 15.14 -16.46 46.02
C PRO A 692 15.46 -14.96 45.98
N TRP A 693 15.14 -14.33 44.83
CA TRP A 693 15.34 -12.90 44.62
C TRP A 693 14.01 -12.23 44.23
N PRO A 694 13.85 -10.94 44.47
CA PRO A 694 12.65 -10.23 44.02
C PRO A 694 12.43 -10.43 42.52
N GLY A 695 11.20 -10.87 42.14
CA GLY A 695 10.86 -11.26 40.77
C GLY A 695 11.43 -12.61 40.29
N ARG A 696 12.17 -13.32 41.15
CA ARG A 696 12.80 -14.62 40.81
C ARG A 696 12.73 -15.62 41.97
N PRO A 697 11.59 -16.22 42.23
CA PRO A 697 11.46 -17.25 43.24
C PRO A 697 12.28 -18.50 42.88
N LEU A 698 12.58 -19.31 43.86
CA LEU A 698 13.13 -20.63 43.64
C LEU A 698 12.03 -21.66 43.50
N ILE A 699 12.08 -22.42 42.43
CA ILE A 699 11.09 -23.46 42.12
C ILE A 699 11.78 -24.83 42.26
N ARG A 700 11.16 -25.73 43.03
CA ARG A 700 11.63 -27.11 43.23
C ARG A 700 10.48 -28.05 42.91
N LEU A 701 10.75 -29.06 42.10
CA LEU A 701 9.79 -30.14 41.78
C LEU A 701 10.02 -31.32 42.73
N GLU A 702 8.93 -31.89 43.29
CA GLU A 702 8.91 -33.05 44.17
C GLU A 702 8.14 -34.23 43.52
#